data_23c2ebd74450e084002af74f90cb6ee5
#
_entry.id   23c2ebd74450e084002af74f90cb6ee5
#
_cell.length_a   1.000
_cell.length_b   1.000
_cell.length_c   1.000
_cell.angle_alpha   90.00
_cell.angle_beta   90.00
_cell.angle_gamma   90.00
#
_symmetry.space_group_name_H-M   'P 1'
#
loop_
_entity.id
_entity.type
_entity.pdbx_description
1 polymer ?
#
loop_
_entity_poly.entity_id
_entity_poly.type
_entity_poly.pdbx_seq_one_letter_code
_entity_poly.pdbx_strand_id
1 'polypeptide(L)'
;TVGNIMPGDDIYIEISYVQDLAYDHGSYEYTFPMVVGPRYIPGEQSGKKTGGGWSEDTDRVPDASKITPPVLKPEYRSGHDISLKLTVDAGVPIQNFSCPSHNIDQQVKGKSQVVVQIKKGDQIPNKDFIFRYDVAGSKPEYALLTHATKEGDGYFMLMIQPKASFKIAEITPREVVFVVDRSGSMSGFPIQKVKEAMKLCVENLHPDDYFQVIAFSYSAERFAPSPVPNTPENVKKAIAYIESLDGSGGTEMLTGVNEALSVDRDPARKRRRFVLFMSDGYVGNEAEIIAAIEAKLNGARVFSFGVGSSVNRYLLEGMARAGRGYATYCRQDEDPQAAVQLFYDRIAKPFLMDIDIDWGGLEVKDVFPTTIPDLFAAQPVIIHGRYTKPGQATIKIKGNVRGKPVTQTIPVTFPAVEPSHDVIPTLWARTKIEKLSDKSYTKGETQDLVNEITELALKYRIMSRYTSFVAVSEEVRNVDGKMETVEVPIPIPEGVSYEGVFGEEEADGYYGGTGRALKTAPYMAREKAPVSLSGATQNGTDKKAVLDGSVSFETPTVLGALSAGDVTKTLEGIEDKLVEIYERYLAKDVSIEGRAVFGITVKANGTVENVVIKNSTLDHKELEKALAKEIKKLRFPAPSDGGKVIITVAVVFET
;
A
#
# COMPACT_ATOMS: atom_id res chain seq x y z
N THR A 1 9.89 -28.89 1.63
CA THR A 1 10.54 -30.13 2.11
C THR A 1 11.51 -30.57 1.04
N VAL A 2 12.75 -30.81 1.39
CA VAL A 2 13.76 -31.40 0.49
C VAL A 2 13.93 -32.83 0.93
N GLY A 3 13.73 -33.79 0.01
CA GLY A 3 13.86 -35.21 0.28
C GLY A 3 15.21 -35.78 -0.18
N ASN A 4 15.50 -37.01 0.23
CA ASN A 4 16.63 -37.81 -0.27
C ASN A 4 18.02 -37.21 -0.04
N ILE A 5 18.25 -36.61 1.13
CA ILE A 5 19.55 -36.11 1.53
C ILE A 5 20.31 -37.24 2.23
N MET A 6 21.46 -37.65 1.69
CA MET A 6 22.30 -38.66 2.32
C MET A 6 23.12 -38.05 3.46
N PRO A 7 23.46 -38.83 4.50
CA PRO A 7 24.34 -38.35 5.56
C PRO A 7 25.70 -37.91 5.02
N GLY A 8 26.05 -36.63 5.22
CA GLY A 8 27.31 -36.06 4.78
C GLY A 8 27.25 -35.28 3.45
N ASP A 9 26.05 -35.19 2.81
CA ASP A 9 25.88 -34.39 1.61
C ASP A 9 25.77 -32.92 1.92
N ASP A 10 26.42 -32.07 1.12
CA ASP A 10 26.25 -30.63 1.09
C ASP A 10 25.07 -30.28 0.18
N ILE A 11 24.15 -29.43 0.69
CA ILE A 11 22.99 -28.98 -0.07
C ILE A 11 23.17 -27.52 -0.42
N TYR A 12 23.07 -27.22 -1.72
CA TYR A 12 23.04 -25.85 -2.24
C TYR A 12 21.63 -25.52 -2.71
N ILE A 13 21.02 -24.51 -2.09
CA ILE A 13 19.69 -24.02 -2.47
C ILE A 13 19.85 -22.63 -3.07
N GLU A 14 19.44 -22.46 -4.33
CA GLU A 14 19.36 -21.16 -4.99
C GLU A 14 17.89 -20.77 -5.18
N ILE A 15 17.53 -19.58 -4.70
CA ILE A 15 16.20 -19.03 -4.84
C ILE A 15 16.31 -17.67 -5.51
N SER A 16 15.66 -17.50 -6.66
CA SER A 16 15.51 -16.23 -7.35
C SER A 16 14.06 -15.75 -7.29
N TYR A 17 13.85 -14.49 -6.93
CA TYR A 17 12.52 -13.89 -6.91
C TYR A 17 12.56 -12.45 -7.40
N VAL A 18 11.39 -11.95 -7.82
CA VAL A 18 11.18 -10.57 -8.25
C VAL A 18 10.12 -9.93 -7.36
N GLN A 19 10.44 -8.78 -6.81
CA GLN A 19 9.55 -8.02 -5.94
C GLN A 19 9.57 -6.54 -6.34
N ASP A 20 8.39 -5.92 -6.39
CA ASP A 20 8.28 -4.48 -6.53
C ASP A 20 8.55 -3.81 -5.18
N LEU A 21 9.41 -2.78 -5.18
CA LEU A 21 9.65 -1.98 -3.99
C LEU A 21 8.56 -0.91 -3.85
N ALA A 22 8.07 -0.76 -2.62
CA ALA A 22 7.14 0.32 -2.30
C ALA A 22 7.86 1.67 -2.36
N TYR A 23 7.24 2.61 -3.08
CA TYR A 23 7.66 4.01 -3.07
C TYR A 23 6.96 4.75 -1.95
N ASP A 24 7.72 5.43 -1.11
CA ASP A 24 7.21 6.23 0.00
C ASP A 24 7.89 7.61 0.00
N HIS A 25 7.11 8.67 -0.31
CA HIS A 25 7.51 10.09 -0.21
C HIS A 25 8.91 10.45 -0.77
N GLY A 26 9.32 9.81 -1.85
CA GLY A 26 10.61 10.07 -2.50
C GLY A 26 11.67 9.01 -2.27
N SER A 27 11.35 8.02 -1.46
CA SER A 27 12.27 6.97 -1.01
C SER A 27 11.79 5.59 -1.42
N TYR A 28 12.71 4.65 -1.55
CA TYR A 28 12.46 3.21 -1.64
C TYR A 28 13.14 2.52 -0.46
N GLU A 29 12.48 1.49 0.05
CA GLU A 29 13.04 0.61 1.07
C GLU A 29 13.13 -0.82 0.55
N TYR A 30 14.29 -1.43 0.73
CA TYR A 30 14.51 -2.86 0.52
C TYR A 30 14.77 -3.53 1.85
N THR A 31 13.92 -4.50 2.20
CA THR A 31 14.09 -5.33 3.40
C THR A 31 14.32 -6.77 2.98
N PHE A 32 15.42 -7.35 3.43
CA PHE A 32 15.72 -8.76 3.27
C PHE A 32 15.65 -9.47 4.63
N PRO A 33 14.68 -10.37 4.84
CA PRO A 33 14.51 -11.06 6.10
C PRO A 33 15.64 -12.08 6.32
N MET A 34 16.36 -11.97 7.43
CA MET A 34 17.48 -12.84 7.79
C MET A 34 17.27 -13.58 9.10
N VAL A 35 16.25 -13.22 9.86
CA VAL A 35 15.97 -13.82 11.17
C VAL A 35 14.56 -14.38 11.20
N VAL A 36 14.42 -15.56 11.82
CA VAL A 36 13.13 -16.14 12.12
C VAL A 36 12.92 -16.04 13.63
N GLY A 37 12.03 -15.18 14.05
CA GLY A 37 11.64 -15.06 15.47
C GLY A 37 10.88 -16.29 15.96
N PRO A 38 10.92 -16.59 17.27
CA PRO A 38 10.07 -17.60 17.87
C PRO A 38 8.59 -17.29 17.59
N ARG A 39 7.86 -18.26 17.05
CA ARG A 39 6.43 -18.10 16.79
C ARG A 39 5.61 -18.46 18.02
N TYR A 40 4.59 -17.69 18.32
CA TYR A 40 3.59 -18.08 19.29
C TYR A 40 2.84 -19.31 18.77
N ILE A 41 2.80 -20.37 19.58
CA ILE A 41 2.09 -21.62 19.26
C ILE A 41 0.79 -21.64 20.08
N PRO A 42 -0.37 -21.56 19.42
CA PRO A 42 -1.66 -21.61 20.12
C PRO A 42 -2.02 -23.03 20.55
N GLY A 43 -2.87 -23.15 21.56
CA GLY A 43 -3.39 -24.43 22.06
C GLY A 43 -2.84 -24.82 23.43
N GLU A 44 -3.41 -25.88 23.98
CA GLU A 44 -2.94 -26.47 25.23
C GLU A 44 -1.78 -27.43 24.97
N GLN A 45 -0.72 -27.36 25.77
CA GLN A 45 0.45 -28.22 25.64
C GLN A 45 0.07 -29.69 25.90
N SER A 46 0.45 -30.57 24.98
CA SER A 46 0.18 -32.00 25.05
C SER A 46 1.14 -32.77 26.01
N GLY A 47 2.16 -32.09 26.51
CA GLY A 47 3.26 -32.72 27.27
C GLY A 47 4.18 -33.59 26.42
N LYS A 48 4.07 -33.54 25.10
CA LYS A 48 4.88 -34.34 24.15
C LYS A 48 5.68 -33.42 23.24
N LYS A 49 6.84 -33.88 22.81
CA LYS A 49 7.65 -33.31 21.75
C LYS A 49 7.96 -34.39 20.74
N THR A 50 7.49 -34.20 19.48
CA THR A 50 7.79 -35.09 18.37
C THR A 50 9.00 -34.63 17.56
N GLY A 51 9.53 -33.43 17.86
CA GLY A 51 10.71 -32.80 17.26
C GLY A 51 11.62 -32.12 18.29
N GLY A 52 12.71 -31.52 17.83
CA GLY A 52 13.73 -30.84 18.65
C GLY A 52 13.46 -29.34 18.92
N GLY A 53 12.31 -28.82 18.51
CA GLY A 53 11.98 -27.42 18.64
C GLY A 53 11.81 -26.93 20.07
N TRP A 54 11.76 -25.61 20.23
CA TRP A 54 11.64 -24.99 21.57
C TRP A 54 10.23 -25.15 22.18
N SER A 55 9.18 -25.22 21.35
CA SER A 55 7.80 -25.38 21.80
C SER A 55 7.44 -26.86 21.95
N GLU A 56 6.55 -27.19 22.88
CA GLU A 56 5.89 -28.48 22.92
C GLU A 56 4.77 -28.56 21.89
N ASP A 57 4.41 -29.78 21.49
CA ASP A 57 3.26 -30.00 20.63
C ASP A 57 1.97 -29.64 21.38
N THR A 58 1.00 -29.05 20.71
CA THR A 58 -0.27 -28.63 21.30
C THR A 58 -1.45 -29.36 20.66
N ASP A 59 -2.62 -29.25 21.25
CA ASP A 59 -3.88 -29.77 20.69
C ASP A 59 -4.26 -29.11 19.37
N ARG A 60 -3.81 -27.86 19.14
CA ARG A 60 -4.05 -27.10 17.89
C ARG A 60 -2.91 -27.19 16.87
N VAL A 61 -1.70 -27.46 17.33
CA VAL A 61 -0.51 -27.60 16.49
C VAL A 61 0.25 -28.87 16.96
N PRO A 62 -0.18 -30.05 16.47
CA PRO A 62 0.34 -31.33 16.94
C PRO A 62 1.80 -31.61 16.60
N ASP A 63 2.39 -30.83 15.74
CA ASP A 63 3.79 -30.89 15.28
C ASP A 63 4.59 -29.62 15.62
N ALA A 64 4.15 -28.85 16.61
CA ALA A 64 4.79 -27.60 17.02
C ALA A 64 6.29 -27.76 17.29
N SER A 65 6.70 -28.84 17.91
CA SER A 65 8.11 -29.13 18.19
C SER A 65 8.95 -29.45 16.93
N LYS A 66 8.32 -29.75 15.80
CA LYS A 66 9.03 -29.94 14.52
C LYS A 66 9.22 -28.63 13.74
N ILE A 67 8.26 -27.70 13.88
CA ILE A 67 8.23 -26.44 13.12
C ILE A 67 8.82 -25.25 13.89
N THR A 68 9.13 -25.40 15.18
CA THR A 68 9.79 -24.38 16.01
C THR A 68 11.27 -24.72 16.14
N PRO A 69 12.19 -23.98 15.48
CA PRO A 69 13.61 -24.27 15.59
C PRO A 69 14.13 -24.02 17.01
N PRO A 70 15.20 -24.71 17.44
CA PRO A 70 15.88 -24.40 18.70
C PRO A 70 16.36 -22.96 18.71
N VAL A 71 16.16 -22.23 19.81
CA VAL A 71 16.57 -20.84 19.96
C VAL A 71 17.79 -20.78 20.87
N LEU A 72 18.84 -20.12 20.39
CA LEU A 72 20.06 -19.89 21.17
C LEU A 72 19.87 -18.72 22.13
N LYS A 73 20.50 -18.81 23.29
CA LYS A 73 20.60 -17.67 24.22
C LYS A 73 21.47 -16.57 23.60
N PRO A 74 21.30 -15.29 23.99
CA PRO A 74 22.02 -14.15 23.40
C PRO A 74 23.55 -14.25 23.43
N GLU A 75 24.10 -15.03 24.37
CA GLU A 75 25.56 -15.21 24.56
C GLU A 75 26.17 -16.25 23.61
N TYR A 76 25.34 -17.00 22.88
CA TYR A 76 25.80 -18.08 21.98
C TYR A 76 25.54 -17.73 20.52
N ARG A 77 26.46 -18.15 19.64
CA ARG A 77 26.33 -18.06 18.18
C ARG A 77 26.08 -19.43 17.58
N SER A 78 25.28 -19.45 16.52
CA SER A 78 25.07 -20.68 15.71
C SER A 78 26.30 -21.07 14.88
N GLY A 79 27.26 -20.16 14.71
CA GLY A 79 28.40 -20.34 13.80
C GLY A 79 28.10 -19.99 12.35
N HIS A 80 26.85 -19.69 12.00
CA HIS A 80 26.47 -19.27 10.66
C HIS A 80 26.77 -17.78 10.48
N ASP A 81 27.38 -17.45 9.35
CA ASP A 81 27.61 -16.08 8.88
C ASP A 81 26.79 -15.83 7.62
N ILE A 82 26.26 -14.63 7.47
CA ILE A 82 25.61 -14.20 6.26
C ILE A 82 26.52 -13.27 5.44
N SER A 83 26.46 -13.43 4.12
CA SER A 83 27.05 -12.48 3.18
C SER A 83 25.94 -11.90 2.33
N LEU A 84 25.82 -10.56 2.31
CA LEU A 84 24.85 -9.85 1.49
C LEU A 84 25.56 -8.81 0.65
N LYS A 85 25.30 -8.84 -0.67
CA LYS A 85 25.71 -7.81 -1.61
C LYS A 85 24.45 -7.29 -2.30
N LEU A 86 24.19 -5.99 -2.15
CA LEU A 86 23.10 -5.30 -2.83
C LEU A 86 23.67 -4.36 -3.89
N THR A 87 23.16 -4.46 -5.11
CA THR A 87 23.40 -3.49 -6.19
C THR A 87 22.11 -2.76 -6.47
N VAL A 88 22.12 -1.44 -6.28
CA VAL A 88 20.99 -0.58 -6.62
C VAL A 88 21.34 0.17 -7.90
N ASP A 89 20.47 0.06 -8.90
CA ASP A 89 20.43 0.93 -10.09
C ASP A 89 19.07 1.60 -10.13
N ALA A 90 19.01 2.84 -9.66
CA ALA A 90 17.75 3.58 -9.58
C ALA A 90 17.34 4.19 -10.93
N GLY A 91 18.24 4.21 -11.94
CA GLY A 91 18.01 4.88 -13.22
C GLY A 91 17.88 6.41 -13.12
N VAL A 92 17.61 6.94 -11.93
CA VAL A 92 17.55 8.38 -11.56
C VAL A 92 18.58 8.68 -10.49
N PRO A 93 18.98 9.96 -10.30
CA PRO A 93 19.96 10.31 -9.26
C PRO A 93 19.49 9.89 -7.86
N ILE A 94 20.33 9.13 -7.16
CA ILE A 94 20.16 8.82 -5.74
C ILE A 94 20.61 10.06 -4.95
N GLN A 95 19.68 10.65 -4.20
CA GLN A 95 19.93 11.85 -3.40
C GLN A 95 20.63 11.52 -2.08
N ASN A 96 20.20 10.44 -1.46
CA ASN A 96 20.73 9.93 -0.20
C ASN A 96 20.47 8.42 -0.10
N PHE A 97 21.20 7.72 0.76
CA PHE A 97 20.91 6.34 1.13
C PHE A 97 21.41 6.01 2.53
N SER A 98 20.84 5.02 3.17
CA SER A 98 21.18 4.57 4.51
C SER A 98 20.90 3.09 4.71
N CYS A 99 21.62 2.48 5.64
CA CYS A 99 21.35 1.13 6.13
C CYS A 99 21.25 1.19 7.65
N PRO A 100 20.03 1.36 8.21
CA PRO A 100 19.84 1.50 9.65
C PRO A 100 20.10 0.21 10.43
N SER A 101 20.04 -0.94 9.77
CA SER A 101 20.16 -2.25 10.41
C SER A 101 21.58 -2.77 10.52
N HIS A 102 22.45 -2.46 9.57
CA HIS A 102 23.83 -3.03 9.47
C HIS A 102 24.89 -2.00 9.12
N ASN A 103 26.11 -2.27 9.56
CA ASN A 103 27.29 -1.58 9.05
C ASN A 103 27.63 -2.10 7.66
N ILE A 104 27.81 -1.20 6.70
CA ILE A 104 28.03 -1.55 5.30
C ILE A 104 29.33 -0.94 4.76
N ASP A 105 29.94 -1.65 3.81
CA ASP A 105 30.89 -1.07 2.87
C ASP A 105 30.10 -0.67 1.62
N GLN A 106 30.43 0.51 1.07
CA GLN A 106 29.67 1.10 -0.03
C GLN A 106 30.56 1.56 -1.16
N GLN A 107 30.10 1.41 -2.40
CA GLN A 107 30.73 1.94 -3.59
C GLN A 107 29.69 2.62 -4.45
N VAL A 108 29.77 3.95 -4.55
CA VAL A 108 28.90 4.75 -5.43
C VAL A 108 29.47 4.74 -6.84
N LYS A 109 28.61 4.44 -7.83
CA LYS A 109 28.95 4.41 -9.26
C LYS A 109 28.08 5.43 -10.00
N GLY A 110 28.66 6.55 -10.39
CA GLY A 110 27.90 7.64 -11.01
C GLY A 110 26.92 8.28 -10.04
N LYS A 111 25.73 8.68 -10.53
CA LYS A 111 24.68 9.35 -9.74
C LYS A 111 23.52 8.42 -9.37
N SER A 112 23.33 7.34 -10.10
CA SER A 112 22.14 6.47 -10.00
C SER A 112 22.41 5.08 -9.44
N GLN A 113 23.68 4.73 -9.22
CA GLN A 113 24.03 3.38 -8.80
C GLN A 113 24.83 3.37 -7.50
N VAL A 114 24.53 2.40 -6.63
CA VAL A 114 25.32 2.11 -5.43
C VAL A 114 25.41 0.60 -5.23
N VAL A 115 26.59 0.13 -4.85
CA VAL A 115 26.82 -1.25 -4.44
C VAL A 115 27.16 -1.23 -2.96
N VAL A 116 26.46 -2.04 -2.18
CA VAL A 116 26.70 -2.17 -0.73
C VAL A 116 26.93 -3.63 -0.36
N GLN A 117 27.74 -3.84 0.67
CA GLN A 117 28.00 -5.16 1.26
C GLN A 117 28.01 -5.02 2.78
N ILE A 118 27.52 -6.05 3.49
CA ILE A 118 27.62 -6.09 4.94
C ILE A 118 29.10 -6.20 5.34
N LYS A 119 29.54 -5.35 6.29
CA LYS A 119 30.92 -5.38 6.80
C LYS A 119 31.21 -6.67 7.56
N LYS A 120 32.47 -7.10 7.45
CA LYS A 120 33.01 -8.14 8.35
C LYS A 120 32.82 -7.71 9.80
N GLY A 121 32.22 -8.59 10.62
CA GLY A 121 31.90 -8.31 12.02
C GLY A 121 30.42 -7.98 12.29
N ASP A 122 29.59 -7.69 11.25
CA ASP A 122 28.14 -7.53 11.35
C ASP A 122 27.38 -8.60 10.53
N GLN A 123 27.95 -9.81 10.45
CA GLN A 123 27.50 -10.91 9.59
C GLN A 123 26.62 -11.94 10.33
N ILE A 124 26.19 -11.63 11.54
CA ILE A 124 25.32 -12.52 12.31
C ILE A 124 23.89 -12.36 11.83
N PRO A 125 23.18 -13.43 11.36
CA PRO A 125 21.82 -13.33 10.84
C PRO A 125 20.78 -13.25 11.99
N ASN A 126 20.87 -12.23 12.83
CA ASN A 126 20.00 -12.01 14.00
C ASN A 126 19.07 -10.79 13.88
N LYS A 127 19.09 -10.12 12.75
CA LYS A 127 18.24 -8.97 12.42
C LYS A 127 18.07 -8.89 10.90
N ASP A 128 16.98 -8.32 10.44
CA ASP A 128 16.74 -8.12 9.02
C ASP A 128 17.66 -7.05 8.43
N PHE A 129 18.04 -7.22 7.17
CA PHE A 129 18.79 -6.20 6.45
C PHE A 129 17.81 -5.18 5.87
N ILE A 130 17.97 -3.90 6.21
CA ILE A 130 17.14 -2.80 5.73
C ILE A 130 18.02 -1.79 5.03
N PHE A 131 17.69 -1.47 3.78
CA PHE A 131 18.37 -0.45 2.99
C PHE A 131 17.35 0.53 2.40
N ARG A 132 17.58 1.82 2.63
CA ARG A 132 16.74 2.92 2.12
C ARG A 132 17.54 3.79 1.18
N TYR A 133 16.89 4.26 0.11
CA TYR A 133 17.48 5.24 -0.78
C TYR A 133 16.45 6.23 -1.31
N ASP A 134 16.85 7.51 -1.39
CA ASP A 134 16.00 8.62 -1.78
C ASP A 134 16.28 8.98 -3.24
N VAL A 135 15.21 9.14 -4.03
CA VAL A 135 15.28 9.48 -5.46
C VAL A 135 14.59 10.79 -5.81
N ALA A 136 13.73 11.32 -4.94
CA ALA A 136 13.03 12.56 -5.20
C ALA A 136 13.95 13.77 -5.04
N GLY A 137 14.12 14.51 -6.12
CA GLY A 137 14.88 15.74 -6.17
C GLY A 137 14.02 17.00 -6.21
N SER A 138 14.60 18.14 -6.57
CA SER A 138 13.89 19.43 -6.68
C SER A 138 13.00 19.54 -7.93
N LYS A 139 13.13 18.63 -8.89
CA LYS A 139 12.36 18.53 -10.14
C LYS A 139 11.95 17.08 -10.40
N PRO A 140 10.95 16.82 -11.24
CA PRO A 140 10.68 15.46 -11.70
C PRO A 140 11.88 14.86 -12.39
N GLU A 141 12.16 13.60 -12.13
CA GLU A 141 13.25 12.85 -12.76
C GLU A 141 12.67 11.73 -13.64
N TYR A 142 13.45 11.34 -14.65
CA TYR A 142 13.03 10.36 -15.64
C TYR A 142 14.12 9.32 -15.82
N ALA A 143 13.76 8.06 -15.75
CA ALA A 143 14.66 6.95 -15.99
C ALA A 143 14.14 6.07 -17.12
N LEU A 144 15.02 5.69 -18.03
CA LEU A 144 14.77 4.63 -18.98
C LEU A 144 15.77 3.50 -18.72
N LEU A 145 15.28 2.37 -18.24
CA LEU A 145 16.03 1.13 -18.10
C LEU A 145 15.64 0.20 -19.24
N THR A 146 16.62 -0.50 -19.81
CA THR A 146 16.42 -1.38 -20.96
C THR A 146 17.04 -2.74 -20.73
N HIS A 147 16.51 -3.76 -21.39
CA HIS A 147 17.08 -5.09 -21.50
C HIS A 147 16.94 -5.59 -22.93
N ALA A 148 18.01 -6.06 -23.53
CA ALA A 148 17.99 -6.63 -24.88
C ALA A 148 19.04 -7.72 -25.02
N THR A 149 18.67 -8.84 -25.63
CA THR A 149 19.57 -9.91 -26.02
C THR A 149 19.82 -9.86 -27.53
N LYS A 150 20.84 -10.54 -28.00
CA LYS A 150 21.13 -10.67 -29.46
C LYS A 150 19.99 -11.32 -30.23
N GLU A 151 19.21 -12.15 -29.56
CA GLU A 151 18.11 -12.93 -30.12
C GLU A 151 16.78 -12.40 -29.58
N GLY A 152 16.13 -11.51 -30.30
CA GLY A 152 14.79 -11.06 -29.98
C GLY A 152 14.61 -9.54 -29.80
N ASP A 153 13.40 -9.16 -29.46
CA ASP A 153 13.03 -7.78 -29.18
C ASP A 153 13.63 -7.28 -27.85
N GLY A 154 13.90 -6.00 -27.78
CA GLY A 154 14.27 -5.36 -26.52
C GLY A 154 13.06 -5.02 -25.66
N TYR A 155 13.30 -4.85 -24.38
CA TYR A 155 12.32 -4.44 -23.37
C TYR A 155 12.79 -3.14 -22.71
N PHE A 156 11.84 -2.35 -22.28
CA PHE A 156 12.14 -1.14 -21.52
C PHE A 156 11.17 -0.91 -20.37
N MET A 157 11.66 -0.18 -19.37
CA MET A 157 10.90 0.40 -18.30
C MET A 157 11.21 1.89 -18.24
N LEU A 158 10.21 2.73 -18.48
CA LEU A 158 10.28 4.18 -18.32
C LEU A 158 9.64 4.55 -17.00
N MET A 159 10.40 5.17 -16.10
CA MET A 159 9.92 5.70 -14.84
C MET A 159 9.85 7.23 -14.90
N ILE A 160 8.76 7.78 -14.39
CA ILE A 160 8.58 9.20 -14.17
C ILE A 160 8.46 9.41 -12.67
N GLN A 161 9.52 9.91 -12.04
CA GLN A 161 9.59 10.15 -10.60
C GLN A 161 9.06 11.54 -10.26
N PRO A 162 8.17 11.70 -9.28
CA PRO A 162 7.76 13.01 -8.81
C PRO A 162 8.91 13.71 -8.08
N LYS A 163 8.85 15.03 -8.00
CA LYS A 163 9.78 15.80 -7.17
C LYS A 163 9.44 15.71 -5.69
N ALA A 164 10.41 16.00 -4.82
CA ALA A 164 10.27 15.87 -3.37
C ALA A 164 9.23 16.82 -2.77
N SER A 165 9.05 18.02 -3.35
CA SER A 165 8.13 19.03 -2.81
C SER A 165 7.38 19.76 -3.91
N PHE A 166 6.17 20.25 -3.58
CA PHE A 166 5.27 20.93 -4.51
C PHE A 166 4.79 22.25 -3.92
N LYS A 167 4.87 23.32 -4.72
CA LYS A 167 4.21 24.58 -4.37
C LYS A 167 2.70 24.40 -4.49
N ILE A 168 1.93 25.03 -3.61
CA ILE A 168 0.46 25.04 -3.70
C ILE A 168 0.00 25.47 -5.10
N ALA A 169 0.70 26.45 -5.69
CA ALA A 169 0.42 26.95 -7.05
C ALA A 169 0.66 25.90 -8.17
N GLU A 170 1.28 24.78 -7.91
CA GLU A 170 1.51 23.70 -8.87
C GLU A 170 0.49 22.57 -8.75
N ILE A 171 -0.24 22.47 -7.62
CA ILE A 171 -1.25 21.45 -7.36
C ILE A 171 -2.52 21.81 -8.14
N THR A 172 -3.03 20.86 -8.93
CA THR A 172 -4.28 21.04 -9.69
C THR A 172 -5.49 21.05 -8.76
N PRO A 173 -6.35 22.10 -8.78
CA PRO A 173 -7.59 22.13 -8.01
C PRO A 173 -8.52 20.99 -8.40
N ARG A 174 -9.16 20.38 -7.40
CA ARG A 174 -9.98 19.18 -7.56
C ARG A 174 -11.44 19.43 -7.23
N GLU A 175 -12.28 18.59 -7.80
CA GLU A 175 -13.64 18.33 -7.34
C GLU A 175 -13.65 16.89 -6.81
N VAL A 176 -13.65 16.73 -5.50
CA VAL A 176 -13.52 15.42 -4.83
C VAL A 176 -14.90 14.87 -4.51
N VAL A 177 -15.24 13.72 -5.10
CA VAL A 177 -16.50 13.02 -4.86
C VAL A 177 -16.20 11.75 -4.06
N PHE A 178 -16.53 11.75 -2.78
CA PHE A 178 -16.46 10.57 -1.93
C PHE A 178 -17.66 9.68 -2.21
N VAL A 179 -17.44 8.41 -2.50
CA VAL A 179 -18.49 7.40 -2.73
C VAL A 179 -18.32 6.31 -1.70
N VAL A 180 -19.24 6.25 -0.77
CA VAL A 180 -19.16 5.38 0.41
C VAL A 180 -20.15 4.25 0.30
N ASP A 181 -19.65 3.05 0.34
CA ASP A 181 -20.45 1.84 0.56
C ASP A 181 -20.92 1.81 2.02
N ARG A 182 -22.24 1.76 2.20
CA ARG A 182 -22.85 1.57 3.51
C ARG A 182 -23.69 0.28 3.58
N SER A 183 -23.32 -0.73 2.80
CA SER A 183 -23.93 -2.06 2.86
C SER A 183 -23.70 -2.75 4.20
N GLY A 184 -24.40 -3.85 4.45
CA GLY A 184 -24.32 -4.60 5.69
C GLY A 184 -22.92 -5.15 6.00
N SER A 185 -22.13 -5.53 4.97
CA SER A 185 -20.75 -5.99 5.11
C SER A 185 -19.78 -4.91 5.62
N MET A 186 -20.12 -3.63 5.42
CA MET A 186 -19.35 -2.49 5.91
C MET A 186 -19.54 -2.23 7.41
N SER A 187 -20.48 -2.90 8.11
CA SER A 187 -20.74 -2.68 9.53
C SER A 187 -19.49 -2.95 10.41
N GLY A 188 -19.31 -2.17 11.47
CA GLY A 188 -18.20 -2.31 12.41
C GLY A 188 -16.91 -1.68 11.91
N PHE A 189 -15.80 -2.43 11.89
CA PHE A 189 -14.48 -1.94 11.51
C PHE A 189 -14.43 -1.24 10.14
N PRO A 190 -14.99 -1.80 9.03
CA PRO A 190 -14.86 -1.16 7.71
C PRO A 190 -15.46 0.26 7.67
N ILE A 191 -16.70 0.46 8.13
CA ILE A 191 -17.34 1.78 8.08
C ILE A 191 -16.62 2.81 8.94
N GLN A 192 -16.07 2.39 10.11
CA GLN A 192 -15.31 3.28 10.97
C GLN A 192 -14.04 3.78 10.27
N LYS A 193 -13.29 2.89 9.61
CA LYS A 193 -12.06 3.26 8.90
C LYS A 193 -12.34 4.10 7.65
N VAL A 194 -13.43 3.87 6.97
CA VAL A 194 -13.91 4.74 5.89
C VAL A 194 -14.25 6.14 6.41
N LYS A 195 -14.96 6.25 7.54
CA LYS A 195 -15.24 7.55 8.18
C LYS A 195 -13.94 8.30 8.54
N GLU A 196 -12.96 7.62 9.13
CA GLU A 196 -11.64 8.20 9.45
C GLU A 196 -10.93 8.72 8.18
N ALA A 197 -10.87 7.89 7.12
CA ALA A 197 -10.26 8.27 5.85
C ALA A 197 -10.95 9.48 5.21
N MET A 198 -12.28 9.49 5.22
CA MET A 198 -13.06 10.61 4.68
C MET A 198 -12.84 11.89 5.48
N LYS A 199 -12.85 11.82 6.82
CA LYS A 199 -12.59 12.98 7.68
C LYS A 199 -11.20 13.56 7.40
N LEU A 200 -10.16 12.71 7.38
CA LEU A 200 -8.81 13.15 7.04
C LEU A 200 -8.78 13.85 5.67
N CYS A 201 -9.40 13.26 4.65
CA CYS A 201 -9.44 13.84 3.32
C CYS A 201 -10.20 15.18 3.28
N VAL A 202 -11.38 15.27 3.91
CA VAL A 202 -12.22 16.49 3.92
C VAL A 202 -11.53 17.62 4.71
N GLU A 203 -10.93 17.33 5.86
CA GLU A 203 -10.19 18.29 6.67
C GLU A 203 -8.94 18.84 5.96
N ASN A 204 -8.36 18.04 5.06
CA ASN A 204 -7.12 18.34 4.35
C ASN A 204 -7.33 18.73 2.87
N LEU A 205 -8.54 19.02 2.44
CA LEU A 205 -8.80 19.54 1.10
C LEU A 205 -8.04 20.84 0.84
N HIS A 206 -7.59 21.01 -0.39
CA HIS A 206 -6.95 22.24 -0.83
C HIS A 206 -7.97 23.40 -0.78
N PRO A 207 -7.56 24.65 -0.47
CA PRO A 207 -8.49 25.80 -0.39
C PRO A 207 -9.36 25.99 -1.63
N ASP A 208 -8.84 25.66 -2.82
CA ASP A 208 -9.56 25.79 -4.10
C ASP A 208 -10.40 24.55 -4.47
N ASP A 209 -10.39 23.48 -3.64
CA ASP A 209 -11.15 22.26 -3.90
C ASP A 209 -12.65 22.45 -3.64
N TYR A 210 -13.44 21.64 -4.34
CA TYR A 210 -14.85 21.40 -4.06
C TYR A 210 -15.02 19.93 -3.72
N PHE A 211 -16.07 19.59 -2.97
CA PHE A 211 -16.31 18.21 -2.61
C PHE A 211 -17.79 17.86 -2.54
N GLN A 212 -18.07 16.57 -2.65
CA GLN A 212 -19.37 15.92 -2.50
C GLN A 212 -19.20 14.62 -1.75
N VAL A 213 -20.20 14.19 -1.00
CA VAL A 213 -20.28 12.87 -0.40
C VAL A 213 -21.53 12.17 -0.93
N ILE A 214 -21.35 10.96 -1.44
CA ILE A 214 -22.39 10.08 -1.92
C ILE A 214 -22.33 8.80 -1.10
N ALA A 215 -23.36 8.48 -0.35
CA ALA A 215 -23.50 7.22 0.36
C ALA A 215 -24.46 6.29 -0.42
N PHE A 216 -24.07 5.03 -0.60
CA PHE A 216 -24.94 4.08 -1.31
C PHE A 216 -25.09 2.75 -0.56
N SER A 217 -26.27 2.13 -0.77
CA SER A 217 -26.56 0.74 -0.43
C SER A 217 -27.50 0.18 -1.53
N TYR A 218 -28.81 0.14 -1.35
CA TYR A 218 -29.80 -0.11 -2.42
C TYR A 218 -30.01 1.10 -3.34
N SER A 219 -29.81 2.30 -2.81
CA SER A 219 -29.90 3.59 -3.52
C SER A 219 -28.73 4.47 -3.13
N ALA A 220 -28.48 5.52 -3.91
CA ALA A 220 -27.44 6.51 -3.63
C ALA A 220 -28.07 7.81 -3.10
N GLU A 221 -27.46 8.37 -2.06
CA GLU A 221 -27.86 9.63 -1.43
C GLU A 221 -26.70 10.63 -1.47
N ARG A 222 -26.98 11.88 -1.81
CA ARG A 222 -26.00 12.97 -1.84
C ARG A 222 -26.03 13.78 -0.55
N PHE A 223 -24.87 14.16 -0.06
CA PHE A 223 -24.72 15.12 1.03
C PHE A 223 -25.28 16.51 0.68
N ALA A 224 -25.09 16.96 -0.56
CA ALA A 224 -25.58 18.21 -1.09
C ALA A 224 -26.09 18.05 -2.54
N PRO A 225 -26.99 18.92 -3.05
CA PRO A 225 -27.47 18.85 -4.41
C PRO A 225 -26.38 18.92 -5.49
N SER A 226 -25.27 19.63 -5.21
CA SER A 226 -24.09 19.74 -6.05
C SER A 226 -22.82 19.86 -5.20
N PRO A 227 -21.62 19.63 -5.76
CA PRO A 227 -20.38 19.78 -5.02
C PRO A 227 -20.22 21.17 -4.39
N VAL A 228 -19.87 21.20 -3.12
CA VAL A 228 -19.73 22.43 -2.30
C VAL A 228 -18.26 22.86 -2.18
N PRO A 229 -17.96 24.17 -2.03
CA PRO A 229 -16.59 24.63 -1.83
C PRO A 229 -16.07 24.21 -0.44
N ASN A 230 -14.74 24.03 -0.36
CA ASN A 230 -14.04 23.76 0.88
C ASN A 230 -14.06 25.01 1.80
N THR A 231 -15.10 25.12 2.59
CA THR A 231 -15.22 26.14 3.64
C THR A 231 -15.38 25.48 5.00
N PRO A 232 -14.95 26.10 6.11
CA PRO A 232 -15.10 25.53 7.45
C PRO A 232 -16.55 25.10 7.78
N GLU A 233 -17.54 25.86 7.31
CA GLU A 233 -18.95 25.52 7.49
C GLU A 233 -19.35 24.24 6.74
N ASN A 234 -18.94 24.10 5.47
CA ASN A 234 -19.25 22.94 4.67
C ASN A 234 -18.49 21.69 5.18
N VAL A 235 -17.24 21.87 5.61
CA VAL A 235 -16.44 20.81 6.25
C VAL A 235 -17.13 20.29 7.51
N LYS A 236 -17.57 21.19 8.41
CA LYS A 236 -18.29 20.81 9.63
C LYS A 236 -19.59 20.05 9.32
N LYS A 237 -20.38 20.52 8.36
CA LYS A 237 -21.62 19.81 7.92
C LYS A 237 -21.31 18.43 7.33
N ALA A 238 -20.27 18.32 6.52
CA ALA A 238 -19.88 17.05 5.91
C ALA A 238 -19.39 16.05 6.96
N ILE A 239 -18.60 16.47 7.93
CA ILE A 239 -18.14 15.61 9.03
C ILE A 239 -19.34 15.09 9.83
N ALA A 240 -20.32 15.94 10.16
CA ALA A 240 -21.53 15.51 10.84
C ALA A 240 -22.34 14.49 10.00
N TYR A 241 -22.40 14.67 8.67
CA TYR A 241 -23.02 13.72 7.77
C TYR A 241 -22.24 12.39 7.72
N ILE A 242 -20.91 12.45 7.60
CA ILE A 242 -20.04 11.26 7.59
C ILE A 242 -20.22 10.45 8.90
N GLU A 243 -20.25 11.12 10.05
CA GLU A 243 -20.45 10.46 11.34
C GLU A 243 -21.82 9.78 11.48
N SER A 244 -22.84 10.28 10.79
CA SER A 244 -24.17 9.68 10.78
C SER A 244 -24.32 8.43 9.88
N LEU A 245 -23.29 8.10 9.08
CA LEU A 245 -23.35 6.95 8.19
C LEU A 245 -23.16 5.64 8.96
N ASP A 246 -24.05 4.68 8.74
CA ASP A 246 -23.97 3.34 9.32
C ASP A 246 -24.07 2.27 8.23
N GLY A 247 -23.40 1.13 8.46
CA GLY A 247 -23.45 -0.01 7.55
C GLY A 247 -24.78 -0.75 7.66
N SER A 248 -25.59 -0.75 6.58
CA SER A 248 -26.85 -1.49 6.50
C SER A 248 -27.36 -1.64 5.06
N GLY A 249 -28.12 -2.69 4.79
CA GLY A 249 -28.73 -2.92 3.48
C GLY A 249 -27.86 -3.72 2.50
N GLY A 250 -28.25 -3.75 1.24
CA GLY A 250 -27.53 -4.42 0.15
C GLY A 250 -26.44 -3.56 -0.48
N THR A 251 -25.80 -4.10 -1.53
CA THR A 251 -24.66 -3.45 -2.20
C THR A 251 -24.96 -3.27 -3.69
N GLU A 252 -25.58 -2.13 -4.06
CA GLU A 252 -25.81 -1.73 -5.46
C GLU A 252 -24.69 -0.79 -5.93
N MET A 253 -23.48 -1.33 -6.10
CA MET A 253 -22.29 -0.55 -6.40
C MET A 253 -22.38 0.25 -7.70
N LEU A 254 -23.04 -0.30 -8.72
CA LEU A 254 -23.27 0.37 -10.00
C LEU A 254 -24.07 1.67 -9.83
N THR A 255 -25.00 1.71 -8.87
CA THR A 255 -25.76 2.93 -8.52
C THR A 255 -24.81 4.01 -7.98
N GLY A 256 -23.92 3.66 -7.06
CA GLY A 256 -22.91 4.60 -6.54
C GLY A 256 -21.97 5.13 -7.63
N VAL A 257 -21.49 4.25 -8.53
CA VAL A 257 -20.63 4.63 -9.67
C VAL A 257 -21.38 5.56 -10.63
N ASN A 258 -22.60 5.21 -11.02
CA ASN A 258 -23.41 6.02 -11.91
C ASN A 258 -23.69 7.39 -11.32
N GLU A 259 -24.03 7.42 -10.04
CA GLU A 259 -24.31 8.67 -9.31
C GLU A 259 -23.08 9.59 -9.29
N ALA A 260 -21.90 9.05 -8.95
CA ALA A 260 -20.66 9.82 -8.86
C ALA A 260 -20.21 10.39 -10.22
N LEU A 261 -20.40 9.62 -11.30
CA LEU A 261 -19.99 10.04 -12.63
C LEU A 261 -21.04 10.92 -13.33
N SER A 262 -22.32 10.90 -12.87
CA SER A 262 -23.41 11.72 -13.39
C SER A 262 -23.54 13.09 -12.72
N VAL A 263 -22.90 13.34 -11.58
CA VAL A 263 -22.91 14.65 -10.90
C VAL A 263 -22.54 15.74 -11.89
N ASP A 264 -23.38 16.77 -12.00
CA ASP A 264 -23.15 17.87 -12.94
C ASP A 264 -21.79 18.52 -12.73
N ARG A 265 -21.07 18.67 -13.82
CA ARG A 265 -19.83 19.45 -13.84
C ARG A 265 -20.13 20.91 -14.15
N ASP A 266 -19.54 21.80 -13.39
CA ASP A 266 -19.48 23.20 -13.79
C ASP A 266 -18.25 23.39 -14.73
N PRO A 267 -18.45 23.53 -16.05
CA PRO A 267 -17.35 23.67 -17.02
C PRO A 267 -16.49 24.91 -16.75
N ALA A 268 -17.07 25.94 -16.14
CA ALA A 268 -16.37 27.19 -15.82
C ALA A 268 -15.31 27.01 -14.72
N ARG A 269 -15.46 26.02 -13.86
CA ARG A 269 -14.57 25.82 -12.71
C ARG A 269 -13.24 25.17 -13.06
N LYS A 270 -13.07 24.58 -14.24
CA LYS A 270 -11.82 23.93 -14.73
C LYS A 270 -11.15 22.99 -13.70
N ARG A 271 -11.93 22.34 -12.83
CA ARG A 271 -11.44 21.39 -11.82
C ARG A 271 -11.46 19.98 -12.37
N ARG A 272 -10.49 19.18 -11.94
CA ARG A 272 -10.48 17.75 -12.24
C ARG A 272 -11.33 17.01 -11.20
N ARG A 273 -12.28 16.18 -11.65
CA ARG A 273 -13.07 15.34 -10.76
C ARG A 273 -12.27 14.13 -10.32
N PHE A 274 -12.22 13.92 -9.01
CA PHE A 274 -11.66 12.75 -8.35
C PHE A 274 -12.78 12.03 -7.62
N VAL A 275 -13.06 10.80 -8.01
CA VAL A 275 -14.03 9.93 -7.38
C VAL A 275 -13.25 8.98 -6.45
N LEU A 276 -13.49 9.08 -5.16
CA LEU A 276 -12.87 8.26 -4.14
C LEU A 276 -13.86 7.19 -3.69
N PHE A 277 -13.71 5.98 -4.23
CA PHE A 277 -14.64 4.87 -4.00
C PHE A 277 -14.16 4.04 -2.80
N MET A 278 -15.00 3.90 -1.78
CA MET A 278 -14.67 3.26 -0.50
C MET A 278 -15.63 2.10 -0.22
N SER A 279 -15.13 0.87 -0.26
CA SER A 279 -15.95 -0.36 -0.15
C SER A 279 -15.06 -1.57 0.17
N ASP A 280 -15.65 -2.66 0.64
CA ASP A 280 -15.04 -3.99 0.69
C ASP A 280 -15.12 -4.75 -0.65
N GLY A 281 -15.98 -4.30 -1.57
CA GLY A 281 -16.10 -4.81 -2.93
C GLY A 281 -16.91 -6.10 -3.08
N TYR A 282 -17.73 -6.48 -2.11
CA TYR A 282 -18.54 -7.70 -2.18
C TYR A 282 -19.73 -7.56 -3.15
N VAL A 283 -19.47 -7.81 -4.42
CA VAL A 283 -20.48 -7.80 -5.50
C VAL A 283 -20.20 -8.94 -6.49
N GLY A 284 -21.13 -9.21 -7.40
CA GLY A 284 -21.01 -10.27 -8.42
C GLY A 284 -21.06 -9.76 -9.87
N ASN A 285 -21.02 -8.42 -10.07
CA ASN A 285 -21.11 -7.79 -11.39
C ASN A 285 -19.91 -6.88 -11.69
N GLU A 286 -18.70 -7.30 -11.31
CA GLU A 286 -17.46 -6.54 -11.41
C GLU A 286 -17.18 -6.01 -12.81
N ALA A 287 -17.38 -6.86 -13.83
CA ALA A 287 -17.17 -6.50 -15.23
C ALA A 287 -18.07 -5.34 -15.69
N GLU A 288 -19.33 -5.34 -15.25
CA GLU A 288 -20.31 -4.30 -15.57
C GLU A 288 -19.92 -2.97 -14.92
N ILE A 289 -19.45 -3.01 -13.66
CA ILE A 289 -18.98 -1.83 -12.92
C ILE A 289 -17.77 -1.21 -13.59
N ILE A 290 -16.76 -2.01 -13.95
CA ILE A 290 -15.55 -1.55 -14.63
C ILE A 290 -15.91 -0.94 -16.00
N ALA A 291 -16.78 -1.61 -16.78
CA ALA A 291 -17.24 -1.11 -18.07
C ALA A 291 -18.01 0.22 -17.94
N ALA A 292 -18.83 0.37 -16.91
CA ALA A 292 -19.56 1.61 -16.64
C ALA A 292 -18.61 2.78 -16.34
N ILE A 293 -17.52 2.54 -15.60
CA ILE A 293 -16.49 3.55 -15.36
C ILE A 293 -15.81 3.94 -16.67
N GLU A 294 -15.34 2.96 -17.47
CA GLU A 294 -14.71 3.23 -18.77
C GLU A 294 -15.60 4.08 -19.69
N ALA A 295 -16.88 3.75 -19.76
CA ALA A 295 -17.84 4.44 -20.63
C ALA A 295 -18.18 5.87 -20.17
N LYS A 296 -18.22 6.12 -18.84
CA LYS A 296 -18.71 7.38 -18.27
C LYS A 296 -17.63 8.26 -17.65
N LEU A 297 -16.37 7.85 -17.72
CA LEU A 297 -15.25 8.53 -17.03
C LEU A 297 -15.16 10.03 -17.33
N ASN A 298 -15.39 10.42 -18.59
CA ASN A 298 -15.41 11.83 -19.06
C ASN A 298 -14.30 12.69 -18.42
N GLY A 299 -13.06 12.16 -18.38
CA GLY A 299 -11.90 12.83 -17.80
C GLY A 299 -11.88 12.90 -16.27
N ALA A 300 -12.78 12.24 -15.53
CA ALA A 300 -12.65 12.03 -14.09
C ALA A 300 -11.48 11.08 -13.78
N ARG A 301 -11.16 10.94 -12.50
CA ARG A 301 -10.24 9.92 -11.97
C ARG A 301 -10.95 9.13 -10.90
N VAL A 302 -10.76 7.82 -10.88
CA VAL A 302 -11.36 6.94 -9.86
C VAL A 302 -10.25 6.32 -9.03
N PHE A 303 -10.34 6.49 -7.74
CA PHE A 303 -9.45 5.91 -6.74
C PHE A 303 -10.27 4.98 -5.86
N SER A 304 -9.70 3.85 -5.49
CA SER A 304 -10.38 2.87 -4.65
C SER A 304 -9.69 2.75 -3.30
N PHE A 305 -10.49 2.76 -2.23
CA PHE A 305 -10.05 2.48 -0.87
C PHE A 305 -10.78 1.24 -0.36
N GLY A 306 -10.06 0.12 -0.37
CA GLY A 306 -10.58 -1.17 0.05
C GLY A 306 -10.39 -1.38 1.54
N VAL A 307 -11.47 -1.72 2.27
CA VAL A 307 -11.43 -1.86 3.73
C VAL A 307 -12.00 -3.20 4.16
N GLY A 308 -11.26 -3.92 5.00
CA GLY A 308 -11.72 -5.19 5.57
C GLY A 308 -10.70 -6.33 5.49
N SER A 309 -11.05 -7.48 6.05
CA SER A 309 -10.19 -8.67 6.08
C SER A 309 -10.14 -9.45 4.76
N SER A 310 -11.18 -9.30 3.92
CA SER A 310 -11.34 -10.04 2.66
C SER A 310 -11.88 -9.11 1.57
N VAL A 311 -11.03 -8.24 1.06
CA VAL A 311 -11.41 -7.22 0.06
C VAL A 311 -11.36 -7.79 -1.36
N ASN A 312 -12.35 -7.49 -2.20
CA ASN A 312 -12.32 -7.82 -3.63
C ASN A 312 -11.31 -6.92 -4.37
N ARG A 313 -10.02 -7.31 -4.30
CA ARG A 313 -8.93 -6.57 -4.92
C ARG A 313 -9.09 -6.44 -6.43
N TYR A 314 -9.55 -7.51 -7.08
CA TYR A 314 -9.76 -7.51 -8.53
C TYR A 314 -10.68 -6.35 -8.97
N LEU A 315 -11.83 -6.21 -8.32
CA LEU A 315 -12.77 -5.14 -8.63
C LEU A 315 -12.17 -3.76 -8.35
N LEU A 316 -11.64 -3.54 -7.15
CA LEU A 316 -11.16 -2.23 -6.74
C LEU A 316 -9.94 -1.76 -7.55
N GLU A 317 -9.02 -2.67 -7.88
CA GLU A 317 -7.92 -2.38 -8.79
C GLU A 317 -8.40 -2.13 -10.23
N GLY A 318 -9.36 -2.93 -10.71
CA GLY A 318 -9.99 -2.76 -12.00
C GLY A 318 -10.68 -1.40 -12.14
N MET A 319 -11.45 -0.98 -11.13
CA MET A 319 -12.08 0.35 -11.07
C MET A 319 -11.04 1.48 -11.11
N ALA A 320 -9.98 1.36 -10.31
CA ALA A 320 -8.90 2.34 -10.26
C ALA A 320 -8.15 2.41 -11.60
N ARG A 321 -7.81 1.27 -12.22
CA ARG A 321 -7.18 1.23 -13.55
C ARG A 321 -8.06 1.86 -14.63
N ALA A 322 -9.35 1.47 -14.69
CA ALA A 322 -10.31 2.07 -15.62
C ALA A 322 -10.43 3.58 -15.41
N GLY A 323 -10.35 4.02 -14.16
CA GLY A 323 -10.41 5.41 -13.73
C GLY A 323 -9.10 6.19 -13.79
N ARG A 324 -7.98 5.62 -14.27
CA ARG A 324 -6.64 6.23 -14.29
C ARG A 324 -6.15 6.68 -12.91
N GLY A 325 -6.57 5.99 -11.85
CA GLY A 325 -6.19 6.23 -10.47
C GLY A 325 -5.47 5.05 -9.85
N TYR A 326 -5.52 4.93 -8.53
CA TYR A 326 -4.84 3.90 -7.75
C TYR A 326 -5.79 3.29 -6.73
N ALA A 327 -5.53 2.02 -6.36
CA ALA A 327 -6.18 1.36 -5.23
C ALA A 327 -5.26 1.40 -4.00
N THR A 328 -5.85 1.54 -2.82
CA THR A 328 -5.18 1.44 -1.52
C THR A 328 -6.05 0.59 -0.61
N TYR A 329 -5.44 -0.14 0.32
CA TYR A 329 -6.14 -1.08 1.18
C TYR A 329 -5.86 -0.76 2.65
N CYS A 330 -6.88 -0.96 3.50
CA CYS A 330 -6.78 -0.90 4.94
C CYS A 330 -7.24 -2.26 5.49
N ARG A 331 -6.30 -3.09 5.86
CA ARG A 331 -6.55 -4.41 6.43
C ARG A 331 -6.71 -4.31 7.94
N GLN A 332 -7.37 -5.32 8.53
CA GLN A 332 -7.61 -5.34 9.97
C GLN A 332 -6.34 -5.62 10.78
N ASP A 333 -5.34 -6.27 10.16
CA ASP A 333 -4.05 -6.66 10.76
C ASP A 333 -2.92 -5.63 10.50
N GLU A 334 -3.22 -4.51 9.85
CA GLU A 334 -2.28 -3.42 9.55
C GLU A 334 -2.60 -2.18 10.40
N ASP A 335 -1.64 -1.24 10.48
CA ASP A 335 -1.91 0.08 11.07
C ASP A 335 -2.93 0.86 10.23
N PRO A 336 -4.17 1.06 10.71
CA PRO A 336 -5.18 1.73 9.91
C PRO A 336 -4.86 3.19 9.63
N GLN A 337 -4.14 3.86 10.52
CA GLN A 337 -3.78 5.28 10.34
C GLN A 337 -2.77 5.44 9.21
N ALA A 338 -1.78 4.54 9.12
CA ALA A 338 -0.82 4.53 8.03
C ALA A 338 -1.49 4.31 6.67
N ALA A 339 -2.46 3.38 6.58
CA ALA A 339 -3.21 3.12 5.35
C ALA A 339 -4.07 4.33 4.91
N VAL A 340 -4.73 4.98 5.85
CA VAL A 340 -5.54 6.19 5.61
C VAL A 340 -4.65 7.35 5.17
N GLN A 341 -3.50 7.55 5.81
CA GLN A 341 -2.54 8.59 5.44
C GLN A 341 -1.95 8.34 4.05
N LEU A 342 -1.55 7.11 3.75
CA LEU A 342 -1.05 6.73 2.43
C LEU A 342 -2.09 6.98 1.32
N PHE A 343 -3.36 6.65 1.57
CA PHE A 343 -4.44 6.94 0.63
C PHE A 343 -4.57 8.44 0.37
N TYR A 344 -4.59 9.25 1.43
CA TYR A 344 -4.63 10.70 1.30
C TYR A 344 -3.43 11.23 0.51
N ASP A 345 -2.21 10.83 0.84
CA ASP A 345 -0.99 11.33 0.20
C ASP A 345 -0.95 11.04 -1.30
N ARG A 346 -1.46 9.87 -1.71
CA ARG A 346 -1.55 9.48 -3.12
C ARG A 346 -2.50 10.34 -3.95
N ILE A 347 -3.50 10.96 -3.34
CA ILE A 347 -4.51 11.76 -4.04
C ILE A 347 -4.34 13.27 -3.80
N ALA A 348 -3.59 13.67 -2.77
CA ALA A 348 -3.56 15.05 -2.30
C ALA A 348 -2.89 16.03 -3.27
N LYS A 349 -1.86 15.59 -3.99
CA LYS A 349 -0.99 16.49 -4.79
C LYS A 349 -0.89 16.03 -6.26
N PRO A 350 -1.96 16.17 -7.08
CA PRO A 350 -1.89 15.90 -8.51
C PRO A 350 -1.01 16.96 -9.19
N PHE A 351 0.02 16.50 -9.89
CA PHE A 351 1.00 17.37 -10.53
C PHE A 351 0.89 17.34 -12.05
N LEU A 352 1.20 16.23 -12.71
CA LEU A 352 1.14 16.10 -14.17
C LEU A 352 -0.02 15.20 -14.57
N MET A 353 -1.01 15.80 -15.23
CA MET A 353 -2.25 15.13 -15.61
C MET A 353 -2.27 14.85 -17.12
N ASP A 354 -3.10 13.86 -17.53
CA ASP A 354 -3.32 13.51 -18.94
C ASP A 354 -2.01 13.21 -19.68
N ILE A 355 -1.16 12.38 -19.08
CA ILE A 355 0.15 12.05 -19.64
C ILE A 355 -0.01 11.28 -20.95
N ASP A 356 0.71 11.76 -21.97
CA ASP A 356 0.88 11.16 -23.29
C ASP A 356 2.36 11.17 -23.68
N ILE A 357 2.83 10.15 -24.41
CA ILE A 357 4.24 10.01 -24.79
C ILE A 357 4.36 9.90 -26.31
N ASP A 358 5.09 10.86 -26.87
CA ASP A 358 5.56 10.83 -28.24
C ASP A 358 6.96 10.20 -28.27
N TRP A 359 7.07 9.03 -28.84
CA TRP A 359 8.29 8.22 -28.84
C TRP A 359 9.36 8.69 -29.83
N GLY A 360 9.14 9.81 -30.53
CA GLY A 360 10.14 10.43 -31.40
C GLY A 360 10.54 9.56 -32.60
N GLY A 361 9.66 8.69 -33.08
CA GLY A 361 9.91 7.79 -34.21
C GLY A 361 10.54 6.45 -33.85
N LEU A 362 10.76 6.16 -32.55
CA LEU A 362 11.16 4.81 -32.09
C LEU A 362 10.03 3.81 -32.28
N GLU A 363 10.35 2.63 -32.78
CA GLU A 363 9.38 1.54 -32.97
C GLU A 363 9.14 0.80 -31.65
N VAL A 364 8.13 1.27 -30.89
CA VAL A 364 7.69 0.63 -29.65
C VAL A 364 6.40 -0.16 -29.85
N LYS A 365 6.24 -1.23 -29.08
CA LYS A 365 5.03 -2.05 -29.08
C LYS A 365 4.72 -2.57 -27.68
N ASP A 366 3.50 -3.06 -27.49
CA ASP A 366 3.06 -3.67 -26.23
C ASP A 366 3.42 -2.79 -25.02
N VAL A 367 3.03 -1.51 -25.06
CA VAL A 367 3.29 -0.52 -24.02
C VAL A 367 2.20 -0.60 -22.96
N PHE A 368 2.58 -0.75 -21.70
CA PHE A 368 1.68 -0.88 -20.56
C PHE A 368 2.09 0.06 -19.41
N PRO A 369 1.10 0.64 -18.67
CA PRO A 369 -0.33 0.54 -18.91
C PRO A 369 -0.73 1.21 -20.22
N THR A 370 -1.76 0.68 -20.91
CA THR A 370 -2.27 1.25 -22.18
C THR A 370 -2.82 2.66 -22.01
N THR A 371 -3.30 2.97 -20.82
CA THR A 371 -3.70 4.31 -20.40
C THR A 371 -2.77 4.74 -19.27
N ILE A 372 -1.91 5.71 -19.56
CA ILE A 372 -0.89 6.16 -18.60
C ILE A 372 -1.60 6.91 -17.46
N PRO A 373 -1.37 6.53 -16.18
CA PRO A 373 -1.91 7.24 -15.03
C PRO A 373 -1.30 8.64 -14.89
N ASP A 374 -1.94 9.49 -14.11
CA ASP A 374 -1.41 10.81 -13.78
C ASP A 374 -0.27 10.71 -12.75
N LEU A 375 0.62 11.69 -12.75
CA LEU A 375 1.72 11.79 -11.79
C LEU A 375 1.28 12.55 -10.54
N PHE A 376 1.34 11.88 -9.39
CA PHE A 376 1.10 12.43 -8.06
C PHE A 376 2.40 12.50 -7.25
N ALA A 377 2.41 13.32 -6.20
CA ALA A 377 3.61 13.49 -5.37
C ALA A 377 4.10 12.20 -4.70
N ALA A 378 3.17 11.34 -4.28
CA ALA A 378 3.48 10.11 -3.55
C ALA A 378 3.46 8.85 -4.44
N GLN A 379 3.44 8.99 -5.77
CA GLN A 379 3.34 7.84 -6.67
C GLN A 379 4.09 8.10 -7.98
N PRO A 380 5.14 7.35 -8.30
CA PRO A 380 5.78 7.40 -9.61
C PRO A 380 4.90 6.75 -10.68
N VAL A 381 5.09 7.15 -11.94
CA VAL A 381 4.48 6.49 -13.09
C VAL A 381 5.51 5.57 -13.73
N ILE A 382 5.17 4.29 -13.82
CA ILE A 382 6.02 3.25 -14.40
C ILE A 382 5.34 2.73 -15.68
N ILE A 383 6.11 2.66 -16.75
CA ILE A 383 5.64 2.26 -18.07
C ILE A 383 6.57 1.18 -18.60
N HIS A 384 6.02 0.02 -18.91
CA HIS A 384 6.74 -1.09 -19.53
C HIS A 384 6.40 -1.19 -21.00
N GLY A 385 7.36 -1.58 -21.82
CA GLY A 385 7.12 -1.80 -23.24
C GLY A 385 8.23 -2.61 -23.90
N ARG A 386 8.03 -2.86 -25.19
CA ARG A 386 9.00 -3.54 -26.05
C ARG A 386 9.41 -2.62 -27.19
N TYR A 387 10.61 -2.82 -27.71
CA TYR A 387 11.06 -2.20 -28.94
C TYR A 387 11.63 -3.25 -29.92
N THR A 388 11.41 -3.02 -31.20
CA THR A 388 11.80 -3.98 -32.25
C THR A 388 13.13 -3.63 -32.91
N LYS A 389 13.50 -2.35 -32.86
CA LYS A 389 14.74 -1.87 -33.45
C LYS A 389 15.52 -1.01 -32.47
N PRO A 390 16.85 -1.18 -32.39
CA PRO A 390 17.69 -0.27 -31.65
C PRO A 390 17.64 1.14 -32.29
N GLY A 391 17.83 2.18 -31.47
CA GLY A 391 17.82 3.54 -31.97
C GLY A 391 17.99 4.57 -30.85
N GLN A 392 18.23 5.80 -31.27
CA GLN A 392 18.27 6.96 -30.39
C GLN A 392 17.24 7.98 -30.83
N ALA A 393 16.52 8.56 -29.89
CA ALA A 393 15.57 9.62 -30.15
C ALA A 393 15.43 10.57 -28.96
N THR A 394 14.72 11.66 -29.18
CA THR A 394 14.22 12.50 -28.10
C THR A 394 12.73 12.26 -27.97
N ILE A 395 12.32 11.57 -26.92
CA ILE A 395 10.91 11.39 -26.61
C ILE A 395 10.33 12.64 -25.97
N LYS A 396 9.01 12.83 -26.11
CA LYS A 396 8.30 13.96 -25.51
C LYS A 396 7.21 13.42 -24.58
N ILE A 397 7.35 13.72 -23.31
CA ILE A 397 6.29 13.48 -22.31
C ILE A 397 5.43 14.73 -22.26
N LYS A 398 4.20 14.62 -22.70
CA LYS A 398 3.20 15.69 -22.73
C LYS A 398 2.22 15.50 -21.58
N GLY A 399 1.66 16.59 -21.06
CA GLY A 399 0.64 16.55 -20.03
C GLY A 399 0.15 17.94 -19.67
N ASN A 400 -0.61 18.02 -18.59
CA ASN A 400 -1.20 19.27 -18.08
C ASN A 400 -0.81 19.51 -16.63
N VAL A 401 -0.35 20.70 -16.32
CA VAL A 401 -0.18 21.21 -14.96
C VAL A 401 -1.17 22.35 -14.73
N ARG A 402 -2.14 22.18 -13.84
CA ARG A 402 -3.24 23.15 -13.59
C ARG A 402 -3.98 23.57 -14.89
N GLY A 403 -4.19 22.63 -15.80
CA GLY A 403 -4.86 22.89 -17.08
C GLY A 403 -4.01 23.61 -18.13
N LYS A 404 -2.72 23.87 -17.85
CA LYS A 404 -1.76 24.39 -18.83
C LYS A 404 -0.97 23.23 -19.43
N PRO A 405 -0.89 23.12 -20.77
CA PRO A 405 -0.10 22.08 -21.41
C PRO A 405 1.39 22.27 -21.12
N VAL A 406 2.07 21.18 -20.82
CA VAL A 406 3.52 21.13 -20.63
C VAL A 406 4.10 19.98 -21.45
N THR A 407 5.33 20.14 -21.90
CA THR A 407 6.07 19.11 -22.61
C THR A 407 7.48 19.03 -22.04
N GLN A 408 7.87 17.83 -21.64
CA GLN A 408 9.24 17.52 -21.24
C GLN A 408 9.88 16.66 -22.33
N THR A 409 11.10 17.00 -22.73
CA THR A 409 11.89 16.25 -23.72
C THR A 409 13.01 15.49 -23.05
N ILE A 410 13.20 14.22 -23.43
CA ILE A 410 14.17 13.33 -22.82
C ILE A 410 14.93 12.59 -23.94
N PRO A 411 16.27 12.72 -24.03
CA PRO A 411 17.05 11.86 -24.91
C PRO A 411 17.02 10.42 -24.39
N VAL A 412 16.73 9.47 -25.25
CA VAL A 412 16.67 8.05 -24.92
C VAL A 412 17.44 7.21 -25.94
N THR A 413 17.95 6.09 -25.48
CA THR A 413 18.64 5.10 -26.31
C THR A 413 18.04 3.73 -26.08
N PHE A 414 17.63 3.07 -27.17
CA PHE A 414 17.29 1.65 -27.20
C PHE A 414 18.49 0.88 -27.77
N PRO A 415 19.27 0.20 -26.93
CA PRO A 415 20.45 -0.51 -27.39
C PRO A 415 20.11 -1.79 -28.16
N ALA A 416 20.99 -2.22 -29.06
CA ALA A 416 20.86 -3.51 -29.73
C ALA A 416 21.12 -4.70 -28.79
N VAL A 417 21.97 -4.50 -27.79
CA VAL A 417 22.29 -5.48 -26.75
C VAL A 417 22.47 -4.75 -25.43
N GLU A 418 21.74 -5.18 -24.42
CA GLU A 418 21.85 -4.71 -23.02
C GLU A 418 21.49 -5.89 -22.10
N PRO A 419 22.50 -6.60 -21.58
CA PRO A 419 22.26 -7.79 -20.75
C PRO A 419 21.83 -7.45 -19.31
N SER A 420 22.00 -6.18 -18.89
CA SER A 420 21.55 -5.72 -17.57
C SER A 420 20.02 -5.71 -17.48
N HIS A 421 19.51 -5.63 -16.26
CA HIS A 421 18.07 -5.47 -15.98
C HIS A 421 17.21 -6.61 -16.55
N ASP A 422 17.67 -7.84 -16.47
CA ASP A 422 17.02 -9.07 -16.95
C ASP A 422 15.64 -9.33 -16.30
N VAL A 423 15.30 -8.60 -15.25
CA VAL A 423 13.98 -8.58 -14.61
C VAL A 423 12.91 -7.87 -15.45
N ILE A 424 13.28 -6.89 -16.30
CA ILE A 424 12.32 -6.08 -17.07
C ILE A 424 11.38 -6.90 -17.95
N PRO A 425 11.85 -7.93 -18.69
CA PRO A 425 10.97 -8.84 -19.43
C PRO A 425 9.88 -9.50 -18.58
N THR A 426 10.23 -9.93 -17.36
CA THR A 426 9.28 -10.55 -16.43
C THR A 426 8.24 -9.55 -15.92
N LEU A 427 8.65 -8.33 -15.57
CA LEU A 427 7.72 -7.26 -15.15
C LEU A 427 6.77 -6.87 -16.28
N TRP A 428 7.30 -6.71 -17.50
CA TRP A 428 6.47 -6.47 -18.68
C TRP A 428 5.45 -7.59 -18.92
N ALA A 429 5.89 -8.84 -18.86
CA ALA A 429 5.02 -10.00 -19.08
C ALA A 429 3.91 -10.10 -18.01
N ARG A 430 4.24 -9.81 -16.73
CA ARG A 430 3.27 -9.75 -15.63
C ARG A 430 2.17 -8.73 -15.93
N THR A 431 2.55 -7.50 -16.33
CA THR A 431 1.60 -6.44 -16.67
C THR A 431 0.75 -6.81 -17.89
N LYS A 432 1.33 -7.48 -18.89
CA LYS A 432 0.59 -7.99 -20.05
C LYS A 432 -0.41 -9.08 -19.66
N ILE A 433 0.00 -10.05 -18.84
CA ILE A 433 -0.89 -11.12 -18.35
C ILE A 433 -2.06 -10.53 -17.55
N GLU A 434 -1.80 -9.54 -16.71
CA GLU A 434 -2.85 -8.83 -15.97
C GLU A 434 -3.87 -8.19 -16.93
N LYS A 435 -3.40 -7.49 -17.96
CA LYS A 435 -4.28 -6.88 -18.97
C LYS A 435 -5.11 -7.90 -19.78
N LEU A 436 -4.52 -9.04 -20.12
CA LEU A 436 -5.23 -10.12 -20.79
C LEU A 436 -6.26 -10.79 -19.86
N SER A 437 -5.93 -10.93 -18.59
CA SER A 437 -6.87 -11.42 -17.57
C SER A 437 -8.06 -10.48 -17.39
N ASP A 438 -7.82 -9.17 -17.31
CA ASP A 438 -8.90 -8.16 -17.28
C ASP A 438 -9.82 -8.27 -18.51
N LYS A 439 -9.23 -8.47 -19.70
CA LYS A 439 -10.01 -8.68 -20.93
C LYS A 439 -10.82 -9.96 -20.89
N SER A 440 -10.27 -11.05 -20.33
CA SER A 440 -10.98 -12.31 -20.13
C SER A 440 -12.18 -12.14 -19.21
N TYR A 441 -12.04 -11.39 -18.12
CA TYR A 441 -13.12 -11.11 -17.20
C TYR A 441 -14.22 -10.20 -17.80
N THR A 442 -13.82 -9.14 -18.52
CA THR A 442 -14.77 -8.12 -19.01
C THR A 442 -15.46 -8.50 -20.30
N LYS A 443 -14.82 -9.30 -21.17
CA LYS A 443 -15.34 -9.69 -22.50
C LYS A 443 -15.66 -11.18 -22.63
N GLY A 444 -15.44 -11.93 -21.57
CA GLY A 444 -15.57 -13.39 -21.56
C GLY A 444 -14.26 -14.11 -21.90
N GLU A 445 -14.11 -15.28 -21.31
CA GLU A 445 -12.95 -16.16 -21.54
C GLU A 445 -13.04 -16.79 -22.93
N THR A 446 -11.97 -16.69 -23.71
CA THR A 446 -11.83 -17.37 -25.00
C THR A 446 -10.57 -18.22 -24.99
N GLN A 447 -10.56 -19.30 -25.78
CA GLN A 447 -9.40 -20.20 -25.84
C GLN A 447 -8.13 -19.48 -26.28
N ASP A 448 -8.23 -18.49 -27.17
CA ASP A 448 -7.08 -17.68 -27.60
C ASP A 448 -6.47 -16.89 -26.43
N LEU A 449 -7.31 -16.28 -25.55
CA LEU A 449 -6.84 -15.59 -24.36
C LEU A 449 -6.17 -16.54 -23.36
N VAL A 450 -6.77 -17.71 -23.14
CA VAL A 450 -6.20 -18.75 -22.27
C VAL A 450 -4.82 -19.18 -22.80
N ASN A 451 -4.71 -19.45 -24.10
CA ASN A 451 -3.45 -19.84 -24.73
C ASN A 451 -2.39 -18.73 -24.62
N GLU A 452 -2.74 -17.47 -24.94
CA GLU A 452 -1.81 -16.33 -24.86
C GLU A 452 -1.30 -16.10 -23.43
N ILE A 453 -2.18 -16.17 -22.42
CA ILE A 453 -1.79 -16.06 -21.00
C ILE A 453 -0.88 -17.21 -20.60
N THR A 454 -1.24 -18.44 -20.99
CA THR A 454 -0.46 -19.65 -20.66
C THR A 454 0.94 -19.59 -21.28
N GLU A 455 1.06 -19.27 -22.57
CA GLU A 455 2.34 -19.15 -23.25
C GLU A 455 3.24 -18.07 -22.62
N LEU A 456 2.66 -16.91 -22.30
CA LEU A 456 3.39 -15.84 -21.62
C LEU A 456 3.86 -16.31 -20.23
N ALA A 457 2.97 -16.91 -19.45
CA ALA A 457 3.27 -17.36 -18.11
C ALA A 457 4.39 -18.42 -18.08
N LEU A 458 4.33 -19.39 -18.98
CA LEU A 458 5.39 -20.42 -19.13
C LEU A 458 6.72 -19.80 -19.59
N LYS A 459 6.67 -18.92 -20.61
CA LYS A 459 7.88 -18.28 -21.16
C LYS A 459 8.64 -17.45 -20.15
N TYR A 460 7.92 -16.67 -19.33
CA TYR A 460 8.53 -15.76 -18.35
C TYR A 460 8.51 -16.30 -16.91
N ARG A 461 8.14 -17.59 -16.74
CA ARG A 461 8.07 -18.27 -15.44
C ARG A 461 7.24 -17.50 -14.41
N ILE A 462 5.99 -17.17 -14.79
CA ILE A 462 5.04 -16.44 -13.99
C ILE A 462 3.87 -17.37 -13.62
N MET A 463 3.42 -17.33 -12.37
CA MET A 463 2.14 -17.97 -12.01
C MET A 463 0.97 -17.20 -12.60
N SER A 464 -0.02 -17.92 -13.14
CA SER A 464 -1.27 -17.38 -13.66
C SER A 464 -2.45 -18.26 -13.24
N ARG A 465 -3.67 -17.91 -13.64
CA ARG A 465 -4.84 -18.80 -13.46
C ARG A 465 -4.66 -20.17 -14.08
N TYR A 466 -3.82 -20.27 -15.10
CA TYR A 466 -3.67 -21.46 -15.93
C TYR A 466 -2.30 -22.14 -15.79
N THR A 467 -1.43 -21.61 -14.92
CA THR A 467 -0.08 -22.15 -14.70
C THR A 467 0.29 -22.12 -13.22
N SER A 468 1.05 -23.14 -12.79
CA SER A 468 1.61 -23.24 -11.44
C SER A 468 3.06 -23.69 -11.49
N PHE A 469 3.76 -23.61 -10.36
CA PHE A 469 5.08 -24.19 -10.19
C PHE A 469 4.95 -25.55 -9.52
N VAL A 470 5.65 -26.53 -10.08
CA VAL A 470 5.78 -27.87 -9.50
C VAL A 470 7.26 -28.11 -9.27
N ALA A 471 7.61 -28.49 -8.04
CA ALA A 471 8.94 -29.00 -7.72
C ALA A 471 8.92 -30.52 -7.90
N VAL A 472 9.72 -31.01 -8.86
CA VAL A 472 9.88 -32.46 -9.11
C VAL A 472 11.21 -32.88 -8.55
N SER A 473 11.22 -33.94 -7.74
CA SER A 473 12.44 -34.60 -7.29
C SER A 473 12.68 -35.82 -8.22
N GLU A 474 13.83 -35.86 -8.85
CA GLU A 474 14.26 -36.96 -9.69
C GLU A 474 15.34 -37.78 -8.97
N GLU A 475 15.20 -39.11 -8.92
CA GLU A 475 16.21 -40.01 -8.42
C GLU A 475 16.74 -40.92 -9.54
N VAL A 476 18.04 -41.16 -9.53
CA VAL A 476 18.63 -42.16 -10.38
C VAL A 476 18.58 -43.51 -9.62
N ARG A 477 17.71 -44.39 -10.06
CA ARG A 477 17.57 -45.75 -9.46
C ARG A 477 18.11 -46.79 -10.39
N ASN A 478 18.65 -47.84 -9.79
CA ASN A 478 19.02 -49.04 -10.53
C ASN A 478 17.77 -49.90 -10.70
N VAL A 479 17.18 -49.87 -11.88
CA VAL A 479 16.05 -50.73 -12.26
C VAL A 479 16.57 -51.83 -13.15
N ASP A 480 16.56 -53.06 -12.67
CA ASP A 480 17.01 -54.26 -13.37
C ASP A 480 18.45 -54.16 -13.97
N GLY A 481 19.36 -53.51 -13.21
CA GLY A 481 20.77 -53.36 -13.62
C GLY A 481 21.04 -52.16 -14.53
N LYS A 482 20.04 -51.32 -14.82
CA LYS A 482 20.20 -50.06 -15.56
C LYS A 482 19.90 -48.87 -14.64
N MET A 483 20.72 -47.85 -14.74
CA MET A 483 20.48 -46.57 -14.06
C MET A 483 19.43 -45.77 -14.83
N GLU A 484 18.25 -45.60 -14.25
CA GLU A 484 17.16 -44.83 -14.83
C GLU A 484 16.78 -43.67 -13.87
N THR A 485 16.50 -42.51 -14.45
CA THR A 485 15.97 -41.37 -13.70
C THR A 485 14.47 -41.56 -13.51
N VAL A 486 14.01 -41.62 -12.27
CA VAL A 486 12.59 -41.81 -11.92
C VAL A 486 12.11 -40.58 -11.17
N GLU A 487 10.92 -40.12 -11.51
CA GLU A 487 10.24 -39.08 -10.73
C GLU A 487 9.83 -39.64 -9.35
N VAL A 488 10.13 -38.91 -8.29
CA VAL A 488 9.76 -39.31 -6.91
C VAL A 488 8.43 -38.69 -6.56
N PRO A 489 7.40 -39.50 -6.26
CA PRO A 489 6.12 -38.96 -5.86
C PRO A 489 6.22 -38.21 -4.52
N ILE A 490 5.60 -37.05 -4.44
CA ILE A 490 5.50 -36.25 -3.22
C ILE A 490 4.36 -36.79 -2.33
N PRO A 491 4.50 -36.80 -1.00
CA PRO A 491 3.40 -37.14 -0.11
C PRO A 491 2.32 -36.05 -0.17
N ILE A 492 1.06 -36.46 -0.09
CA ILE A 492 -0.05 -35.52 0.04
C ILE A 492 0.09 -34.78 1.38
N PRO A 493 -0.25 -33.47 1.45
CA PRO A 493 -0.19 -32.72 2.71
C PRO A 493 -1.00 -33.38 3.82
N GLU A 494 -0.49 -33.34 5.04
CA GLU A 494 -1.18 -33.91 6.21
C GLU A 494 -2.56 -33.27 6.39
N GLY A 495 -3.61 -34.10 6.55
CA GLY A 495 -5.00 -33.67 6.68
C GLY A 495 -5.75 -33.50 5.35
N VAL A 496 -5.11 -33.71 4.20
CA VAL A 496 -5.76 -33.71 2.87
C VAL A 496 -6.09 -35.16 2.49
N SER A 497 -7.36 -35.43 2.10
CA SER A 497 -7.76 -36.75 1.60
C SER A 497 -7.30 -36.94 0.15
N TYR A 498 -6.63 -38.05 -0.12
CA TYR A 498 -6.20 -38.42 -1.48
C TYR A 498 -7.41 -38.57 -2.40
N GLU A 499 -8.46 -39.24 -1.93
CA GLU A 499 -9.70 -39.48 -2.66
C GLU A 499 -10.45 -38.15 -2.91
N GLY A 500 -10.33 -37.19 -1.99
CA GLY A 500 -10.92 -35.84 -2.14
C GLY A 500 -10.25 -35.02 -3.25
N VAL A 501 -8.99 -35.33 -3.60
CA VAL A 501 -8.24 -34.63 -4.64
C VAL A 501 -8.30 -35.35 -5.98
N PHE A 502 -8.17 -36.69 -5.99
CA PHE A 502 -8.03 -37.51 -7.20
C PHE A 502 -9.28 -38.33 -7.56
N GLY A 503 -10.26 -38.44 -6.68
CA GLY A 503 -11.45 -39.29 -6.86
C GLY A 503 -11.22 -40.75 -6.47
N GLU A 504 -12.30 -41.52 -6.30
CA GLU A 504 -12.22 -42.92 -5.90
C GLU A 504 -11.76 -43.89 -7.02
N GLU A 505 -11.87 -43.52 -8.30
CA GLU A 505 -11.58 -44.41 -9.43
C GLU A 505 -10.07 -44.51 -9.79
N GLU A 506 -9.20 -43.61 -9.33
CA GLU A 506 -7.76 -43.65 -9.59
C GLU A 506 -6.91 -44.30 -8.48
N ALA A 507 -7.56 -44.70 -7.36
CA ALA A 507 -6.84 -45.28 -6.20
C ALA A 507 -6.36 -46.73 -6.40
N ASP A 508 -6.84 -47.45 -7.41
CA ASP A 508 -6.51 -48.90 -7.62
C ASP A 508 -5.22 -49.16 -8.40
N GLY A 509 -4.50 -48.10 -8.81
CA GLY A 509 -3.33 -48.22 -9.70
C GLY A 509 -1.94 -48.39 -9.06
N TYR A 510 -1.73 -47.95 -7.80
CA TYR A 510 -0.40 -48.00 -7.17
C TYR A 510 -0.48 -48.19 -5.65
N TYR A 511 0.02 -49.31 -5.19
CA TYR A 511 0.24 -49.78 -3.80
C TYR A 511 -0.87 -50.62 -3.14
N GLY A 512 -0.68 -51.92 -3.16
CA GLY A 512 -1.32 -52.84 -2.25
C GLY A 512 -0.82 -52.68 -0.82
N GLY A 513 -1.73 -52.30 0.09
CA GLY A 513 -1.45 -52.26 1.52
C GLY A 513 -2.72 -51.90 2.32
N THR A 514 -3.29 -52.91 3.00
CA THR A 514 -4.55 -52.91 3.75
C THR A 514 -4.54 -51.91 4.93
N GLY A 515 -5.52 -51.00 4.99
CA GLY A 515 -5.76 -50.15 6.15
C GLY A 515 -7.25 -49.74 6.29
N ARG A 516 -7.83 -50.11 7.40
CA ARG A 516 -9.24 -49.97 7.80
C ARG A 516 -9.68 -48.50 7.95
N ALA A 517 -10.83 -48.15 7.40
CA ALA A 517 -11.50 -46.86 7.55
C ALA A 517 -12.00 -46.59 8.98
N LEU A 518 -11.80 -45.39 9.48
CA LEU A 518 -12.44 -44.86 10.69
C LEU A 518 -13.39 -43.71 10.31
N LYS A 519 -14.63 -43.82 10.74
CA LYS A 519 -15.74 -42.88 10.52
C LYS A 519 -15.54 -41.59 11.33
N THR A 520 -15.71 -40.46 10.70
CA THR A 520 -15.72 -39.13 11.35
C THR A 520 -17.13 -38.76 11.80
N ALA A 521 -17.23 -38.16 12.99
CA ALA A 521 -18.44 -37.58 13.57
C ALA A 521 -18.40 -36.03 13.43
N PRO A 522 -19.56 -35.34 13.37
CA PRO A 522 -19.62 -33.96 13.02
C PRO A 522 -19.30 -32.99 14.16
N TYR A 523 -18.67 -31.88 13.80
CA TYR A 523 -18.28 -30.76 14.66
C TYR A 523 -19.49 -29.86 14.98
N MET A 524 -19.75 -29.66 16.29
CA MET A 524 -20.70 -28.67 16.80
C MET A 524 -19.96 -27.46 17.36
N ALA A 525 -20.36 -26.29 16.91
CA ALA A 525 -19.86 -25.00 17.41
C ALA A 525 -20.35 -24.74 18.84
N ARG A 526 -19.48 -24.20 19.68
CA ARG A 526 -19.81 -23.79 21.05
C ARG A 526 -19.55 -22.28 21.20
N GLU A 527 -20.61 -21.59 21.62
CA GLU A 527 -20.63 -20.16 21.93
C GLU A 527 -19.73 -19.78 23.12
N LYS A 528 -19.16 -18.60 23.08
CA LYS A 528 -18.39 -18.00 24.18
C LYS A 528 -19.31 -17.25 25.13
N ALA A 529 -19.18 -17.52 26.40
CA ALA A 529 -19.76 -16.76 27.51
C ALA A 529 -18.80 -15.63 27.97
N PRO A 530 -19.33 -14.50 28.46
CA PRO A 530 -18.52 -13.35 28.85
C PRO A 530 -17.89 -13.50 30.24
N VAL A 531 -16.67 -13.02 30.39
CA VAL A 531 -15.97 -12.95 31.67
C VAL A 531 -16.32 -11.63 32.36
N SER A 532 -16.84 -11.74 33.59
CA SER A 532 -17.07 -10.62 34.48
C SER A 532 -15.84 -10.34 35.34
N LEU A 533 -15.37 -9.12 35.37
CA LEU A 533 -14.39 -8.64 36.35
C LEU A 533 -15.13 -7.95 37.49
N SER A 534 -15.00 -8.50 38.69
CA SER A 534 -15.38 -7.84 39.94
C SER A 534 -14.16 -7.71 40.84
N GLY A 535 -13.96 -6.57 41.46
CA GLY A 535 -13.03 -6.43 42.57
C GLY A 535 -12.44 -5.03 42.73
N ALA A 536 -13.26 -4.09 43.21
CA ALA A 536 -12.76 -2.82 43.71
C ALA A 536 -12.71 -2.86 45.24
N THR A 537 -11.59 -2.54 45.83
CA THR A 537 -11.49 -2.16 47.24
C THR A 537 -11.15 -0.69 47.36
N GLN A 538 -12.05 0.05 47.95
CA GLN A 538 -11.87 1.44 48.37
C GLN A 538 -10.85 1.52 49.52
N ASN A 539 -9.97 2.51 49.47
CA ASN A 539 -9.51 3.23 50.66
C ASN A 539 -9.29 4.70 50.31
N GLY A 540 -10.08 5.54 50.94
CA GLY A 540 -10.03 6.97 50.76
C GLY A 540 -8.89 7.62 51.52
N THR A 541 -8.33 8.64 50.92
CA THR A 541 -7.81 9.84 51.61
C THR A 541 -7.97 11.00 50.65
N ASP A 542 -8.68 12.05 51.12
CA ASP A 542 -8.82 13.33 50.45
C ASP A 542 -7.47 13.92 50.08
N LYS A 543 -7.15 13.91 48.77
CA LYS A 543 -6.25 14.87 48.13
C LYS A 543 -7.04 15.59 47.07
N LYS A 544 -7.05 16.94 47.11
CA LYS A 544 -7.44 17.77 45.98
C LYS A 544 -6.85 17.16 44.73
N ALA A 545 -7.70 16.64 43.85
CA ALA A 545 -7.29 16.16 42.55
C ALA A 545 -6.69 17.34 41.77
N VAL A 546 -5.42 17.33 41.53
CA VAL A 546 -4.79 18.12 40.47
C VAL A 546 -5.29 17.44 39.21
N LEU A 547 -6.14 18.11 38.45
CA LEU A 547 -6.56 17.65 37.13
C LEU A 547 -5.36 17.83 36.19
N ASP A 548 -4.65 16.77 35.90
CA ASP A 548 -3.58 16.71 34.90
C ASP A 548 -4.24 16.55 33.53
N GLY A 549 -4.44 17.64 32.80
CA GLY A 549 -4.88 17.59 31.41
C GLY A 549 -3.73 17.22 30.48
N SER A 550 -3.96 16.36 29.53
CA SER A 550 -2.98 16.01 28.50
C SER A 550 -3.32 16.61 27.14
N VAL A 551 -2.31 16.95 26.38
CA VAL A 551 -2.42 17.46 25.00
C VAL A 551 -1.50 16.63 24.12
N SER A 552 -2.01 16.13 23.00
CA SER A 552 -1.21 15.41 22.03
C SER A 552 -1.49 15.88 20.60
N PHE A 553 -0.51 15.72 19.70
CA PHE A 553 -0.65 16.06 18.30
C PHE A 553 -0.79 14.81 17.44
N GLU A 554 -1.79 14.80 16.56
CA GLU A 554 -1.81 13.81 15.47
C GLU A 554 -0.77 14.18 14.39
N THR A 555 -0.40 13.24 13.55
CA THR A 555 0.55 13.45 12.45
C THR A 555 0.10 14.62 11.57
N PRO A 556 0.91 15.69 11.43
CA PRO A 556 0.53 16.84 10.65
C PRO A 556 0.56 16.56 9.15
N THR A 557 -0.45 17.04 8.44
CA THR A 557 -0.46 17.05 6.97
C THR A 557 0.12 18.36 6.45
N VAL A 558 1.10 18.27 5.54
CA VAL A 558 1.84 19.43 5.03
C VAL A 558 1.64 19.59 3.53
N LEU A 559 1.09 20.72 3.11
CA LEU A 559 1.00 21.16 1.72
C LEU A 559 2.02 22.26 1.46
N GLY A 560 3.12 21.93 0.79
CA GLY A 560 4.24 22.84 0.51
C GLY A 560 5.59 22.22 0.85
N ALA A 561 6.66 23.02 0.82
CA ALA A 561 8.04 22.58 0.92
C ALA A 561 8.60 22.64 2.36
N LEU A 562 7.90 22.01 3.30
CA LEU A 562 8.39 21.69 4.64
C LEU A 562 8.27 20.18 4.88
N SER A 563 9.22 19.59 5.59
CA SER A 563 9.11 18.19 6.00
C SER A 563 8.10 18.04 7.15
N ALA A 564 7.37 16.92 7.17
CA ALA A 564 6.46 16.62 8.29
C ALA A 564 7.24 16.54 9.62
N GLY A 565 8.46 16.01 9.62
CA GLY A 565 9.31 15.94 10.81
C GLY A 565 9.70 17.29 11.39
N ASP A 566 10.02 18.29 10.55
CA ASP A 566 10.30 19.66 11.00
C ASP A 566 9.06 20.31 11.60
N VAL A 567 7.89 20.01 11.03
CA VAL A 567 6.60 20.50 11.52
C VAL A 567 6.27 19.88 12.88
N THR A 568 6.37 18.56 13.01
CA THR A 568 6.14 17.84 14.27
C THR A 568 7.04 18.38 15.38
N LYS A 569 8.34 18.46 15.13
CA LYS A 569 9.31 18.99 16.10
C LYS A 569 8.98 20.43 16.55
N THR A 570 8.45 21.25 15.64
CA THR A 570 8.06 22.64 15.97
C THR A 570 6.80 22.68 16.82
N LEU A 571 5.85 21.79 16.57
CA LEU A 571 4.60 21.65 17.33
C LEU A 571 4.86 21.09 18.73
N GLU A 572 5.65 20.03 18.86
CA GLU A 572 6.09 19.46 20.13
C GLU A 572 6.75 20.52 21.05
N GLY A 573 7.45 21.48 20.47
CA GLY A 573 8.07 22.59 21.22
C GLY A 573 7.09 23.54 21.91
N ILE A 574 5.78 23.45 21.68
CA ILE A 574 4.76 24.24 22.36
C ILE A 574 3.75 23.41 23.17
N GLU A 575 3.94 22.09 23.21
CA GLU A 575 3.02 21.16 23.89
C GLU A 575 2.75 21.58 25.34
N ASP A 576 3.79 21.80 26.13
CA ASP A 576 3.68 22.26 27.51
C ASP A 576 2.83 23.54 27.66
N LYS A 577 2.95 24.47 26.69
CA LYS A 577 2.17 25.70 26.72
C LYS A 577 0.70 25.48 26.38
N LEU A 578 0.42 24.54 25.49
CA LEU A 578 -0.96 24.18 25.18
C LEU A 578 -1.60 23.45 26.35
N VAL A 579 -0.85 22.58 27.05
CA VAL A 579 -1.27 21.95 28.30
C VAL A 579 -1.61 23.03 29.35
N GLU A 580 -0.71 24.02 29.60
CA GLU A 580 -0.96 25.14 30.55
C GLU A 580 -2.22 25.93 30.18
N ILE A 581 -2.44 26.16 28.88
CA ILE A 581 -3.66 26.84 28.42
C ILE A 581 -4.89 25.98 28.70
N TYR A 582 -4.82 24.68 28.37
CA TYR A 582 -5.92 23.73 28.53
C TYR A 582 -6.30 23.58 30.00
N GLU A 583 -5.35 23.33 30.90
CA GLU A 583 -5.57 23.20 32.35
C GLU A 583 -6.23 24.43 32.97
N ARG A 584 -5.91 25.63 32.48
CA ARG A 584 -6.54 26.88 32.93
C ARG A 584 -8.04 26.95 32.66
N TYR A 585 -8.48 26.30 31.56
CA TYR A 585 -9.91 26.20 31.22
C TYR A 585 -10.54 24.99 31.90
N LEU A 586 -9.81 23.88 32.01
CA LEU A 586 -10.23 22.67 32.71
C LEU A 586 -10.52 22.92 34.20
N ALA A 587 -9.76 23.83 34.85
CA ALA A 587 -10.01 24.27 36.20
C ALA A 587 -11.37 24.96 36.40
N LYS A 588 -12.01 25.42 35.30
CA LYS A 588 -13.33 26.07 35.31
C LYS A 588 -14.45 25.14 34.86
N ASP A 589 -14.13 24.23 33.98
CA ASP A 589 -15.05 23.24 33.42
C ASP A 589 -14.30 21.93 33.15
N VAL A 590 -14.47 20.95 34.01
CA VAL A 590 -13.81 19.64 34.00
C VAL A 590 -14.30 18.71 32.90
N SER A 591 -15.33 19.11 32.15
CA SER A 591 -15.89 18.31 31.04
C SER A 591 -15.29 18.63 29.68
N ILE A 592 -14.33 19.56 29.61
CA ILE A 592 -13.71 19.94 28.34
C ILE A 592 -12.70 18.84 27.91
N GLU A 593 -13.09 18.02 26.97
CA GLU A 593 -12.24 17.05 26.29
C GLU A 593 -12.59 17.01 24.81
N GLY A 594 -11.69 16.53 23.99
CA GLY A 594 -11.98 16.38 22.56
C GLY A 594 -10.82 16.72 21.65
N ARG A 595 -11.12 16.99 20.39
CA ARG A 595 -10.17 17.15 19.29
C ARG A 595 -10.42 18.48 18.57
N ALA A 596 -9.35 19.24 18.31
CA ALA A 596 -9.43 20.46 17.51
C ALA A 596 -8.45 20.40 16.33
N VAL A 597 -8.92 20.66 15.10
CA VAL A 597 -8.13 20.63 13.87
C VAL A 597 -7.79 22.06 13.45
N PHE A 598 -6.49 22.36 13.42
CA PHE A 598 -5.98 23.67 13.06
C PHE A 598 -5.40 23.64 11.64
N GLY A 599 -5.81 24.60 10.81
CA GLY A 599 -5.18 24.92 9.53
C GLY A 599 -4.23 26.11 9.71
N ILE A 600 -2.93 25.88 9.55
CA ILE A 600 -1.86 26.85 9.79
C ILE A 600 -1.25 27.25 8.45
N THR A 601 -1.29 28.53 8.09
CA THR A 601 -0.60 29.03 6.90
C THR A 601 0.73 29.64 7.29
N VAL A 602 1.82 29.12 6.73
CA VAL A 602 3.20 29.56 6.99
C VAL A 602 3.72 30.34 5.78
N LYS A 603 4.35 31.49 6.02
CA LYS A 603 4.99 32.31 5.00
C LYS A 603 6.35 31.76 4.59
N ALA A 604 6.89 32.25 3.47
CA ALA A 604 8.21 31.92 2.96
C ALA A 604 9.37 32.11 3.98
N ASN A 605 9.20 32.97 4.97
CA ASN A 605 10.19 33.20 6.03
C ASN A 605 9.99 32.34 7.29
N GLY A 606 9.08 31.36 7.25
CA GLY A 606 8.78 30.46 8.35
C GLY A 606 7.82 31.01 9.40
N THR A 607 7.35 32.26 9.30
CA THR A 607 6.37 32.82 10.24
C THR A 607 4.94 32.42 9.90
N VAL A 608 4.11 32.21 10.92
CA VAL A 608 2.70 31.88 10.73
C VAL A 608 1.93 33.13 10.27
N GLU A 609 1.28 33.04 9.12
CA GLU A 609 0.43 34.08 8.56
C GLU A 609 -0.98 34.03 9.18
N ASN A 610 -1.55 32.84 9.22
CA ASN A 610 -2.92 32.63 9.70
C ASN A 610 -3.07 31.26 10.37
N VAL A 611 -4.00 31.17 11.31
CA VAL A 611 -4.46 29.93 11.94
C VAL A 611 -5.98 29.92 11.89
N VAL A 612 -6.54 28.85 11.32
CA VAL A 612 -7.99 28.63 11.19
C VAL A 612 -8.34 27.33 11.88
N ILE A 613 -9.38 27.32 12.67
CA ILE A 613 -9.97 26.10 13.22
C ILE A 613 -10.86 25.50 12.13
N LYS A 614 -10.47 24.36 11.60
CA LYS A 614 -11.21 23.66 10.53
C LYS A 614 -12.36 22.84 11.10
N ASN A 615 -12.13 22.21 12.24
CA ASN A 615 -13.10 21.41 12.97
C ASN A 615 -12.73 21.39 14.45
N SER A 616 -13.72 21.23 15.34
CA SER A 616 -13.49 21.09 16.77
C SER A 616 -14.65 20.36 17.43
N THR A 617 -14.33 19.44 18.33
CA THR A 617 -15.29 18.76 19.23
C THR A 617 -15.17 19.28 20.67
N LEU A 618 -14.27 20.22 20.94
CA LEU A 618 -14.09 20.81 22.27
C LEU A 618 -15.32 21.60 22.76
N ASP A 619 -16.14 22.09 21.83
CA ASP A 619 -17.30 22.95 22.05
C ASP A 619 -17.07 24.16 23.00
N HIS A 620 -15.81 24.65 23.04
CA HIS A 620 -15.37 25.73 23.92
C HIS A 620 -14.62 26.83 23.15
N LYS A 621 -15.37 27.79 22.59
CA LYS A 621 -14.84 28.84 21.68
C LYS A 621 -13.69 29.68 22.24
N GLU A 622 -13.69 29.96 23.56
CA GLU A 622 -12.64 30.80 24.17
C GLU A 622 -11.31 30.01 24.30
N LEU A 623 -11.38 28.72 24.64
CA LEU A 623 -10.22 27.84 24.61
C LEU A 623 -9.65 27.73 23.19
N GLU A 624 -10.49 27.44 22.21
CA GLU A 624 -10.11 27.36 20.80
C GLU A 624 -9.36 28.59 20.30
N LYS A 625 -9.87 29.79 20.66
CA LYS A 625 -9.21 31.07 20.33
C LYS A 625 -7.86 31.23 21.04
N ALA A 626 -7.76 30.79 22.28
CA ALA A 626 -6.52 30.87 23.05
C ALA A 626 -5.44 29.96 22.44
N LEU A 627 -5.82 28.72 22.07
CA LEU A 627 -4.95 27.77 21.40
C LEU A 627 -4.49 28.30 20.04
N ALA A 628 -5.42 28.78 19.21
CA ALA A 628 -5.08 29.34 17.88
C ALA A 628 -4.14 30.55 18.00
N LYS A 629 -4.30 31.37 19.06
CA LYS A 629 -3.41 32.50 19.35
C LYS A 629 -2.00 32.08 19.73
N GLU A 630 -1.86 30.96 20.44
CA GLU A 630 -0.54 30.42 20.80
C GLU A 630 0.14 29.80 19.59
N ILE A 631 -0.56 28.97 18.82
CA ILE A 631 -0.10 28.37 17.57
C ILE A 631 0.36 29.45 16.56
N LYS A 632 -0.31 30.61 16.55
CA LYS A 632 0.06 31.73 15.66
C LYS A 632 1.44 32.34 15.96
N LYS A 633 1.99 32.12 17.15
CA LYS A 633 3.33 32.62 17.54
C LYS A 633 4.45 31.71 17.06
N LEU A 634 4.14 30.50 16.56
CA LEU A 634 5.13 29.54 16.08
C LEU A 634 5.99 30.12 14.95
N ARG A 635 7.20 29.61 14.89
CA ARG A 635 8.12 29.86 13.80
C ARG A 635 8.67 28.53 13.29
N PHE A 636 8.24 28.16 12.12
CA PHE A 636 8.72 26.98 11.41
C PHE A 636 10.02 27.31 10.67
N PRO A 637 10.81 26.29 10.25
CA PRO A 637 11.88 26.50 9.28
C PRO A 637 11.35 27.20 8.02
N ALA A 638 12.20 27.97 7.35
CA ALA A 638 11.82 28.57 6.09
C ALA A 638 11.60 27.47 5.03
N PRO A 639 10.47 27.47 4.31
CA PRO A 639 10.23 26.52 3.22
C PRO A 639 11.36 26.57 2.19
N SER A 640 11.88 25.41 1.80
CA SER A 640 13.04 25.28 0.92
C SER A 640 12.83 25.88 -0.48
N ASP A 641 11.58 26.06 -0.90
CA ASP A 641 11.18 26.63 -2.20
C ASP A 641 10.83 28.13 -2.13
N GLY A 642 10.92 28.75 -0.95
CA GLY A 642 10.50 30.13 -0.71
C GLY A 642 9.01 30.38 -0.92
N GLY A 643 8.17 29.31 -0.94
CA GLY A 643 6.74 29.38 -1.07
C GLY A 643 5.99 29.49 0.25
N LYS A 644 4.65 29.58 0.19
CA LYS A 644 3.79 29.39 1.37
C LYS A 644 3.55 27.91 1.60
N VAL A 645 3.37 27.53 2.88
CA VAL A 645 3.01 26.17 3.28
C VAL A 645 1.69 26.22 4.06
N ILE A 646 0.83 25.22 3.84
CA ILE A 646 -0.35 24.98 4.65
C ILE A 646 -0.12 23.71 5.45
N ILE A 647 -0.24 23.81 6.76
CA ILE A 647 -0.15 22.70 7.70
C ILE A 647 -1.55 22.48 8.27
N THR A 648 -2.00 21.24 8.27
CA THR A 648 -3.19 20.82 9.00
C THR A 648 -2.76 19.87 10.09
N VAL A 649 -3.12 20.17 11.33
CA VAL A 649 -2.79 19.33 12.49
C VAL A 649 -4.01 19.24 13.41
N ALA A 650 -4.30 18.04 13.88
CA ALA A 650 -5.25 17.82 14.94
C ALA A 650 -4.52 17.77 16.29
N VAL A 651 -5.14 18.39 17.28
CA VAL A 651 -4.69 18.41 18.66
C VAL A 651 -5.77 17.76 19.51
N VAL A 652 -5.40 16.73 20.26
CA VAL A 652 -6.30 15.97 21.14
C VAL A 652 -6.08 16.43 22.58
N PHE A 653 -7.17 16.62 23.29
CA PHE A 653 -7.23 17.09 24.68
C PHE A 653 -7.95 16.05 25.53
N GLU A 654 -7.27 15.53 26.55
CA GLU A 654 -7.77 14.48 27.44
C GLU A 654 -7.56 14.89 28.91
N THR A 655 -8.46 14.42 29.81
CA THR A 655 -8.45 14.71 31.24
C THR A 655 -7.92 13.55 32.06
#